data_92960c8c6904551294c8e95f36815391
#
_entry.id   92960c8c6904551294c8e95f36815391
#
_cell.length_a   1.000
_cell.length_b   1.000
_cell.length_c   1.000
_cell.angle_alpha   90.00
_cell.angle_beta   90.00
_cell.angle_gamma   90.00
#
_symmetry.space_group_name_H-M   'P 1'
#
loop_
_entity.id
_entity.type
_entity.pdbx_description
1 polymer ?
#
loop_
_entity_poly.entity_id
_entity_poly.type
_entity_poly.pdbx_seq_one_letter_code
_entity_poly.pdbx_strand_id
1 'polypeptide(L)'
;MVAHAEIRVVHRGGSKINFREPVITNDSRFLLCASGESVKVYSSSSEECVHDLQGHTDLVSGIFVCPICTFIIGYPIYSIYVSENHGGVVFVVVPMANDKSSELFQLVAVHLPRSGDQEVEARELSAVLCDVSPSGAASFGRGGEYIAAAKGLQLEVFFFKKQKSYRFFLKSGNKKGAKNAFTCVSCHPKEDCIATGHEDGKIRLWRNFNQKKEYTYSTLHWHHGAVNTLQFTPEGTNLLSGGIESVLVQWRYTQENQKDFLPRLGGAITHIAVSPDGSLFCTSHSDNKITIIQSCVKVSAIIQGLVKGEGVRTNLMIDPRSKALVLNGKPGHLQFYSLHRDKLLYNLDIVQQEYIHEEGLDQFEVVKAVFDTRGDWLATVEERTQKGSELEINLKLWAYNEQTQSFVLNTTVTAPHEDQITAMCFSPSPETTMLVTISFDGHFKAWLLGASWSCDFVGGYHLLKPGCCCFSADGSLLAVGFQEVVTVWSPSWELLTTLSQPPGAIRDLCFGRLSCSKYLLGTSTKNQLCCWNLLTCSLEWSTPVDVSLLQADPLSENMAAFCSQSGCSDLFVFKPGESRPLYSQRALCTGKVQHAVFAPRDQMLESCEEHAQWLNRSQLYFLTQHMDLMTFSTKTEEDRLLASSKRLMVDDSVAVTPFYLLLGKHRQQQQEALTNPMAERIQLPQGSIAIKELLYTPAHVLPSASFLCSMFVRSLLISSSAARKYSQDVDKVINNDF
;
A
#
# COMPACT_ATOMS: atom_id res chain seq x y z
N MET A 1 21.54 -20.93 -27.49
CA MET A 1 21.50 -19.73 -26.67
C MET A 1 20.61 -20.04 -25.48
N VAL A 2 21.17 -20.24 -24.30
CA VAL A 2 20.42 -20.42 -23.06
C VAL A 2 19.88 -19.04 -22.71
N ALA A 3 18.56 -18.89 -22.64
CA ALA A 3 17.93 -17.64 -22.23
C ALA A 3 18.30 -17.42 -20.75
N HIS A 4 19.15 -16.43 -20.48
CA HIS A 4 19.44 -16.00 -19.13
C HIS A 4 18.13 -15.55 -18.47
N ALA A 5 17.79 -16.09 -17.31
CA ALA A 5 16.66 -15.64 -16.53
C ALA A 5 16.91 -14.18 -16.12
N GLU A 6 16.18 -13.30 -16.76
CA GLU A 6 16.31 -11.86 -16.57
C GLU A 6 15.65 -11.49 -15.24
N ILE A 7 16.46 -11.00 -14.28
CA ILE A 7 15.95 -10.40 -13.05
C ILE A 7 15.41 -9.03 -13.38
N ARG A 8 14.16 -8.79 -13.03
CA ARG A 8 13.48 -7.50 -13.25
C ARG A 8 13.12 -6.81 -11.95
N VAL A 9 13.18 -5.50 -11.99
CA VAL A 9 12.68 -4.66 -10.90
C VAL A 9 11.19 -4.47 -11.11
N VAL A 10 10.41 -4.80 -10.10
CA VAL A 10 8.95 -4.74 -10.16
C VAL A 10 8.39 -3.97 -8.96
N HIS A 11 7.29 -3.27 -9.18
CA HIS A 11 6.47 -2.75 -8.10
C HIS A 11 5.75 -3.93 -7.45
N ARG A 12 5.93 -4.11 -6.16
CA ARG A 12 5.24 -5.19 -5.46
C ARG A 12 4.78 -4.73 -4.09
N GLY A 13 3.56 -4.26 -4.09
CA GLY A 13 2.92 -3.73 -2.89
C GLY A 13 3.20 -2.24 -2.65
N GLY A 14 2.46 -1.66 -1.74
CA GLY A 14 2.61 -0.26 -1.36
C GLY A 14 2.22 0.76 -2.41
N SER A 15 1.60 0.36 -3.51
CA SER A 15 1.15 1.26 -4.56
C SER A 15 0.01 2.15 -4.07
N LYS A 16 -0.11 3.34 -4.64
CA LYS A 16 -1.22 4.24 -4.35
C LYS A 16 -2.50 3.69 -4.98
N ILE A 17 -3.44 3.27 -4.15
CA ILE A 17 -4.78 2.81 -4.59
C ILE A 17 -5.80 3.94 -4.68
N ASN A 18 -5.51 5.09 -4.08
CA ASN A 18 -6.35 6.28 -4.05
C ASN A 18 -6.04 7.29 -5.17
N PHE A 19 -5.15 6.94 -6.10
CA PHE A 19 -4.65 7.87 -7.13
C PHE A 19 -5.73 8.26 -8.14
N ARG A 20 -6.65 7.34 -8.44
CA ARG A 20 -7.77 7.55 -9.36
C ARG A 20 -9.08 7.14 -8.70
N GLU A 21 -10.16 7.60 -9.29
CA GLU A 21 -11.49 7.19 -8.87
C GLU A 21 -11.63 5.66 -9.02
N PRO A 22 -12.00 4.94 -7.94
CA PRO A 22 -12.23 3.51 -8.03
C PRO A 22 -13.54 3.22 -8.75
N VAL A 23 -13.67 2.02 -9.33
CA VAL A 23 -14.87 1.60 -10.06
C VAL A 23 -15.47 0.37 -9.40
N ILE A 24 -16.75 0.43 -9.06
CA ILE A 24 -17.52 -0.71 -8.56
C ILE A 24 -18.10 -1.46 -9.75
N THR A 25 -18.00 -2.78 -9.76
CA THR A 25 -18.57 -3.63 -10.81
C THR A 25 -20.10 -3.58 -10.81
N ASN A 26 -20.72 -3.92 -11.94
CA ASN A 26 -22.18 -3.85 -12.11
C ASN A 26 -22.96 -4.75 -11.14
N ASP A 27 -22.34 -5.82 -10.65
CA ASP A 27 -22.90 -6.72 -9.64
C ASP A 27 -22.60 -6.28 -8.20
N SER A 28 -21.93 -5.13 -8.00
CA SER A 28 -21.54 -4.56 -6.71
C SER A 28 -20.63 -5.46 -5.84
N ARG A 29 -20.02 -6.52 -6.43
CA ARG A 29 -19.19 -7.49 -5.71
C ARG A 29 -17.73 -7.12 -5.65
N PHE A 30 -17.23 -6.42 -6.66
CA PHE A 30 -15.82 -6.09 -6.78
C PHE A 30 -15.61 -4.59 -6.92
N LEU A 31 -14.50 -4.16 -6.38
CA LEU A 31 -13.97 -2.81 -6.51
C LEU A 31 -12.64 -2.86 -7.27
N LEU A 32 -12.55 -2.12 -8.36
CA LEU A 32 -11.36 -1.99 -9.18
C LEU A 32 -10.64 -0.69 -8.85
N CYS A 33 -9.35 -0.78 -8.56
CA CYS A 33 -8.51 0.36 -8.21
C CYS A 33 -7.26 0.39 -9.09
N ALA A 34 -6.95 1.54 -9.65
CA ALA A 34 -5.67 1.77 -10.32
C ALA A 34 -4.53 1.74 -9.30
N SER A 35 -3.50 0.98 -9.57
CA SER A 35 -2.37 0.75 -8.67
C SER A 35 -1.07 0.72 -9.47
N GLY A 36 -0.52 1.92 -9.78
CA GLY A 36 0.65 2.00 -10.64
C GLY A 36 0.34 1.51 -12.06
N GLU A 37 1.08 0.52 -12.53
CA GLU A 37 0.93 -0.09 -13.85
C GLU A 37 -0.10 -1.22 -13.89
N SER A 38 -0.76 -1.51 -12.76
CA SER A 38 -1.73 -2.59 -12.64
C SER A 38 -3.10 -2.11 -12.16
N VAL A 39 -4.11 -2.97 -12.29
CA VAL A 39 -5.44 -2.76 -11.72
C VAL A 39 -5.71 -3.84 -10.69
N LYS A 40 -5.90 -3.44 -9.45
CA LYS A 40 -6.24 -4.33 -8.35
C LYS A 40 -7.74 -4.49 -8.22
N VAL A 41 -8.18 -5.73 -8.08
CA VAL A 41 -9.58 -6.10 -7.91
C VAL A 41 -9.77 -6.56 -6.47
N TYR A 42 -10.53 -5.80 -5.69
CA TYR A 42 -10.85 -6.12 -4.30
C TYR A 42 -12.28 -6.64 -4.19
N SER A 43 -12.48 -7.57 -3.27
CA SER A 43 -13.83 -7.97 -2.89
C SER A 43 -14.48 -6.88 -2.04
N SER A 44 -15.71 -6.49 -2.36
CA SER A 44 -16.47 -5.48 -1.61
C SER A 44 -16.87 -5.93 -0.20
N SER A 45 -16.80 -7.24 0.08
CA SER A 45 -17.22 -7.84 1.35
C SER A 45 -16.07 -8.27 2.27
N SER A 46 -14.92 -8.71 1.71
CA SER A 46 -13.82 -9.30 2.48
C SER A 46 -12.58 -8.42 2.58
N GLU A 47 -12.55 -7.27 1.91
CA GLU A 47 -11.38 -6.36 1.85
C GLU A 47 -10.13 -6.98 1.21
N GLU A 48 -10.20 -8.20 0.70
CA GLU A 48 -9.07 -8.90 0.13
C GLU A 48 -8.88 -8.55 -1.35
N CYS A 49 -7.62 -8.42 -1.76
CA CYS A 49 -7.27 -8.31 -3.17
C CYS A 49 -7.42 -9.70 -3.81
N VAL A 50 -8.43 -9.85 -4.66
CA VAL A 50 -8.74 -11.12 -5.32
C VAL A 50 -7.87 -11.31 -6.56
N HIS A 51 -7.62 -10.20 -7.31
CA HIS A 51 -6.83 -10.24 -8.53
C HIS A 51 -5.96 -8.99 -8.64
N ASP A 52 -4.80 -9.15 -9.26
CA ASP A 52 -3.91 -8.08 -9.70
C ASP A 52 -3.74 -8.21 -11.21
N LEU A 53 -4.41 -7.31 -11.98
CA LEU A 53 -4.43 -7.33 -13.43
C LEU A 53 -3.22 -6.55 -13.95
N GLN A 54 -2.22 -7.26 -14.41
CA GLN A 54 -1.01 -6.71 -14.99
C GLN A 54 -1.09 -6.72 -16.52
N GLY A 55 -0.47 -5.76 -17.17
CA GLY A 55 -0.44 -5.70 -18.65
C GLY A 55 -0.14 -4.32 -19.21
N HIS A 56 -0.19 -3.27 -18.39
CA HIS A 56 0.26 -1.94 -18.77
C HIS A 56 1.76 -1.79 -18.51
N THR A 57 2.42 -0.97 -19.34
CA THR A 57 3.85 -0.62 -19.20
C THR A 57 4.06 0.78 -18.62
N ASP A 58 2.97 1.46 -18.28
CA ASP A 58 2.95 2.80 -17.69
C ASP A 58 1.75 2.93 -16.75
N LEU A 59 1.69 4.04 -16.01
CA LEU A 59 0.65 4.30 -15.02
C LEU A 59 -0.76 4.18 -15.59
N VAL A 60 -1.61 3.41 -14.92
CA VAL A 60 -3.03 3.30 -15.26
C VAL A 60 -3.73 4.62 -14.95
N SER A 61 -4.15 5.33 -15.98
CA SER A 61 -4.75 6.65 -15.88
C SER A 61 -6.26 6.66 -15.61
N GLY A 62 -6.94 5.53 -15.82
CA GLY A 62 -8.39 5.38 -15.57
C GLY A 62 -8.84 3.96 -15.76
N ILE A 63 -9.96 3.61 -15.12
CA ILE A 63 -10.59 2.30 -15.20
C ILE A 63 -12.01 2.50 -15.67
N PHE A 64 -12.43 1.67 -16.61
CA PHE A 64 -13.83 1.58 -17.04
C PHE A 64 -14.21 0.13 -17.26
N VAL A 65 -15.36 -0.29 -16.73
CA VAL A 65 -15.87 -1.66 -16.93
C VAL A 65 -16.76 -1.66 -18.17
N CYS A 66 -16.22 -2.19 -19.27
CA CYS A 66 -16.97 -2.41 -20.49
C CYS A 66 -17.07 -3.91 -20.78
N PRO A 67 -18.26 -4.44 -21.09
CA PRO A 67 -18.41 -5.88 -21.33
C PRO A 67 -17.83 -6.39 -22.67
N ILE A 68 -17.36 -5.52 -23.58
CA ILE A 68 -17.17 -5.95 -25.00
C ILE A 68 -15.82 -5.57 -25.62
N CYS A 69 -15.03 -4.57 -25.14
CA CYS A 69 -13.93 -4.01 -25.94
C CYS A 69 -12.63 -3.70 -25.18
N THR A 70 -11.48 -4.07 -25.79
CA THR A 70 -10.14 -3.56 -25.47
C THR A 70 -9.65 -2.68 -26.61
N PHE A 71 -9.28 -1.40 -26.32
CA PHE A 71 -8.71 -0.50 -27.32
C PHE A 71 -7.44 0.14 -26.79
N ILE A 72 -6.46 0.37 -27.69
CA ILE A 72 -5.22 1.09 -27.42
C ILE A 72 -5.31 2.47 -28.09
N ILE A 73 -5.17 3.53 -27.29
CA ILE A 73 -5.08 4.92 -27.78
C ILE A 73 -3.63 5.35 -27.60
N GLY A 74 -2.96 5.74 -28.69
CA GLY A 74 -1.53 6.10 -28.69
C GLY A 74 -1.16 7.45 -28.03
N TYR A 75 -1.99 7.99 -27.14
CA TYR A 75 -1.77 9.25 -26.41
C TYR A 75 -1.95 9.05 -24.91
N PRO A 76 -1.24 9.84 -24.07
CA PRO A 76 -1.48 9.81 -22.63
C PRO A 76 -2.91 10.27 -22.32
N ILE A 77 -3.68 9.41 -21.70
CA ILE A 77 -5.06 9.68 -21.28
C ILE A 77 -5.05 10.04 -19.80
N TYR A 78 -5.70 11.15 -19.45
CA TYR A 78 -5.83 11.60 -18.07
C TYR A 78 -7.06 10.97 -17.38
N SER A 79 -8.20 10.91 -18.06
CA SER A 79 -9.41 10.25 -17.58
C SER A 79 -10.28 9.79 -18.74
N ILE A 80 -11.14 8.78 -18.48
CA ILE A 80 -12.04 8.15 -19.44
C ILE A 80 -13.47 8.26 -18.91
N TYR A 81 -14.39 8.65 -19.80
CA TYR A 81 -15.82 8.70 -19.49
C TYR A 81 -16.61 7.97 -20.59
N VAL A 82 -17.63 7.25 -20.18
CA VAL A 82 -18.53 6.55 -21.11
C VAL A 82 -19.98 6.87 -20.74
N SER A 83 -20.83 6.98 -21.73
CA SER A 83 -22.26 7.19 -21.55
C SER A 83 -23.04 6.07 -22.23
N GLU A 84 -23.98 5.48 -21.52
CA GLU A 84 -24.84 4.41 -22.04
C GLU A 84 -25.62 4.82 -23.30
N ASN A 85 -25.98 6.10 -23.41
CA ASN A 85 -26.73 6.63 -24.56
C ASN A 85 -25.86 6.94 -25.80
N HIS A 86 -24.54 6.85 -25.68
CA HIS A 86 -23.61 7.07 -26.76
C HIS A 86 -22.82 5.81 -27.06
N GLY A 87 -23.53 4.72 -27.40
CA GLY A 87 -22.90 3.45 -27.76
C GLY A 87 -21.89 3.63 -28.89
N GLY A 88 -20.65 3.13 -28.69
CA GLY A 88 -19.56 3.28 -29.64
C GLY A 88 -18.79 4.60 -29.57
N VAL A 89 -19.03 5.45 -28.57
CA VAL A 89 -18.24 6.68 -28.31
C VAL A 89 -17.67 6.64 -26.92
N VAL A 90 -16.35 6.87 -26.79
CA VAL A 90 -15.65 7.06 -25.52
C VAL A 90 -15.18 8.50 -25.44
N PHE A 91 -15.37 9.10 -24.29
CA PHE A 91 -14.90 10.46 -24.04
C PHE A 91 -13.63 10.39 -23.19
N VAL A 92 -12.57 11.02 -23.68
CA VAL A 92 -11.25 11.00 -23.05
C VAL A 92 -10.77 12.40 -22.75
N VAL A 93 -10.10 12.58 -21.63
CA VAL A 93 -9.38 13.81 -21.30
C VAL A 93 -7.91 13.60 -21.64
N VAL A 94 -7.39 14.45 -22.53
CA VAL A 94 -6.00 14.39 -23.01
C VAL A 94 -5.30 15.73 -22.78
N PRO A 95 -3.98 15.76 -22.51
CA PRO A 95 -3.23 16.99 -22.41
C PRO A 95 -3.11 17.69 -23.77
N MET A 96 -3.10 19.02 -23.81
CA MET A 96 -2.84 19.77 -25.01
C MET A 96 -1.37 19.71 -25.42
N ALA A 97 -1.10 19.31 -26.67
CA ALA A 97 0.26 18.99 -27.16
C ALA A 97 1.23 20.19 -27.30
N ASN A 98 0.78 21.44 -27.15
CA ASN A 98 1.55 22.62 -27.62
C ASN A 98 2.14 23.50 -26.51
N ASP A 99 1.99 23.21 -25.23
CA ASP A 99 2.51 24.10 -24.20
C ASP A 99 3.17 23.32 -23.06
N LYS A 100 4.50 23.38 -22.99
CA LYS A 100 5.29 22.74 -21.92
C LYS A 100 5.09 23.37 -20.53
N SER A 101 4.30 24.45 -20.46
CA SER A 101 4.10 25.24 -19.23
C SER A 101 2.63 25.38 -18.79
N SER A 102 1.66 24.96 -19.59
CA SER A 102 0.24 25.08 -19.22
C SER A 102 -0.39 23.69 -19.01
N GLU A 103 -0.88 23.46 -17.81
CA GLU A 103 -1.71 22.29 -17.45
C GLU A 103 -3.10 22.40 -18.08
N LEU A 104 -3.17 22.47 -19.42
CA LEU A 104 -4.41 22.55 -20.16
C LEU A 104 -4.77 21.17 -20.72
N PHE A 105 -5.98 20.73 -20.45
CA PHE A 105 -6.54 19.47 -20.92
C PHE A 105 -7.75 19.73 -21.81
N GLN A 106 -8.00 18.79 -22.72
CA GLN A 106 -9.16 18.81 -23.60
C GLN A 106 -9.99 17.53 -23.44
N LEU A 107 -11.30 17.70 -23.44
CA LEU A 107 -12.25 16.59 -23.52
C LEU A 107 -12.50 16.28 -25.00
N VAL A 108 -12.20 15.07 -25.38
CA VAL A 108 -12.28 14.58 -26.78
C VAL A 108 -13.25 13.41 -26.86
N ALA A 109 -14.13 13.42 -27.82
CA ALA A 109 -15.00 12.27 -28.14
C ALA A 109 -14.31 11.37 -29.18
N VAL A 110 -14.08 10.12 -28.82
CA VAL A 110 -13.45 9.11 -29.68
C VAL A 110 -14.50 8.10 -30.10
N HIS A 111 -14.74 7.97 -31.39
CA HIS A 111 -15.64 6.95 -31.92
C HIS A 111 -14.91 5.61 -32.00
N LEU A 112 -15.50 4.58 -31.43
CA LEU A 112 -14.95 3.23 -31.49
C LEU A 112 -15.26 2.59 -32.83
N PRO A 113 -14.27 1.99 -33.54
CA PRO A 113 -14.52 1.28 -34.79
C PRO A 113 -15.45 0.09 -34.54
N ARG A 114 -16.36 -0.18 -35.47
CA ARG A 114 -17.17 -1.40 -35.43
C ARG A 114 -16.27 -2.59 -35.75
N SER A 115 -16.49 -3.70 -35.07
CA SER A 115 -15.71 -4.93 -35.26
C SER A 115 -15.67 -5.36 -36.73
N GLY A 116 -14.50 -5.24 -37.38
CA GLY A 116 -14.28 -5.58 -38.78
C GLY A 116 -13.45 -4.56 -39.57
N ASP A 117 -13.28 -3.34 -39.07
CA ASP A 117 -12.45 -2.35 -39.77
C ASP A 117 -10.98 -2.49 -39.33
N GLN A 118 -10.07 -2.37 -40.30
CA GLN A 118 -8.61 -2.33 -40.12
C GLN A 118 -8.24 -1.21 -39.14
N GLU A 119 -7.09 -1.34 -38.48
CA GLU A 119 -6.51 -0.34 -37.56
C GLU A 119 -6.61 1.07 -38.15
N VAL A 120 -7.58 1.85 -37.67
CA VAL A 120 -7.75 3.25 -38.04
C VAL A 120 -7.10 4.08 -36.94
N GLU A 121 -6.19 4.97 -37.32
CA GLU A 121 -5.53 5.86 -36.34
C GLU A 121 -6.58 6.68 -35.57
N ALA A 122 -6.49 6.72 -34.25
CA ALA A 122 -7.42 7.40 -33.36
C ALA A 122 -7.59 8.92 -33.66
N ARG A 123 -6.68 9.53 -34.41
CA ARG A 123 -6.75 10.92 -34.86
C ARG A 123 -7.89 11.23 -35.80
N GLU A 124 -8.28 10.31 -36.67
CA GLU A 124 -9.36 10.53 -37.64
C GLU A 124 -10.75 10.40 -37.02
N LEU A 125 -10.83 9.83 -35.78
CA LEU A 125 -12.08 9.53 -35.08
C LEU A 125 -12.42 10.50 -33.95
N SER A 126 -11.61 11.55 -33.72
CA SER A 126 -11.71 12.40 -32.54
C SER A 126 -12.31 13.79 -32.82
N ALA A 127 -13.28 14.20 -32.00
CA ALA A 127 -13.81 15.55 -31.96
C ALA A 127 -13.54 16.20 -30.60
N VAL A 128 -12.87 17.36 -30.58
CA VAL A 128 -12.66 18.16 -29.37
C VAL A 128 -13.99 18.82 -28.99
N LEU A 129 -14.44 18.57 -27.74
CA LEU A 129 -15.70 19.10 -27.22
C LEU A 129 -15.50 20.37 -26.41
N CYS A 130 -14.61 20.37 -25.44
CA CYS A 130 -14.33 21.51 -24.57
C CYS A 130 -12.98 21.37 -23.86
N ASP A 131 -12.48 22.47 -23.30
CA ASP A 131 -11.31 22.49 -22.43
C ASP A 131 -11.71 22.15 -21.00
N VAL A 132 -10.87 21.42 -20.28
CA VAL A 132 -11.11 20.95 -18.90
C VAL A 132 -9.90 21.28 -18.02
N SER A 133 -10.10 21.58 -16.75
CA SER A 133 -9.02 21.68 -15.75
C SER A 133 -8.56 20.28 -15.32
N PRO A 134 -7.29 20.08 -14.94
CA PRO A 134 -6.78 18.79 -14.44
C PRO A 134 -7.50 18.32 -13.17
N SER A 135 -7.96 19.26 -12.34
CA SER A 135 -8.80 18.99 -11.17
C SER A 135 -10.28 18.94 -11.49
N GLY A 136 -10.67 19.31 -12.72
CA GLY A 136 -12.07 19.41 -13.12
C GLY A 136 -12.63 18.08 -13.56
N ALA A 137 -13.60 17.54 -12.82
CA ALA A 137 -14.39 16.42 -13.27
C ALA A 137 -15.31 16.85 -14.43
N ALA A 138 -15.51 15.96 -15.38
CA ALA A 138 -16.60 16.05 -16.33
C ALA A 138 -17.68 15.05 -15.94
N SER A 139 -18.95 15.42 -16.11
CA SER A 139 -20.07 14.56 -15.75
C SER A 139 -21.18 14.62 -16.80
N PHE A 140 -21.77 13.46 -17.11
CA PHE A 140 -22.93 13.36 -17.99
C PHE A 140 -24.21 13.63 -17.25
N GLY A 141 -25.10 14.40 -17.84
CA GLY A 141 -26.40 14.71 -17.26
C GLY A 141 -27.56 14.18 -18.09
N ARG A 142 -28.66 13.92 -17.39
CA ARG A 142 -29.95 13.45 -17.96
C ARG A 142 -29.77 12.28 -18.91
N GLY A 143 -29.16 11.21 -18.43
CA GLY A 143 -28.92 10.01 -19.24
C GLY A 143 -28.00 10.24 -20.47
N GLY A 144 -27.09 11.23 -20.44
CA GLY A 144 -26.15 11.52 -21.52
C GLY A 144 -26.63 12.54 -22.56
N GLU A 145 -27.67 13.35 -22.28
CA GLU A 145 -28.11 14.40 -23.20
C GLU A 145 -27.11 15.56 -23.28
N TYR A 146 -26.37 15.81 -22.21
CA TYR A 146 -25.31 16.82 -22.13
C TYR A 146 -24.13 16.34 -21.27
N ILE A 147 -22.99 16.99 -21.43
CA ILE A 147 -21.84 16.85 -20.56
C ILE A 147 -21.49 18.22 -19.96
N ALA A 148 -21.22 18.23 -18.65
CA ALA A 148 -20.77 19.42 -17.93
C ALA A 148 -19.30 19.24 -17.53
N ALA A 149 -18.48 20.28 -17.73
CA ALA A 149 -17.08 20.31 -17.37
C ALA A 149 -16.71 21.62 -16.71
N ALA A 150 -15.86 21.59 -15.68
CA ALA A 150 -15.41 22.77 -14.97
C ALA A 150 -13.95 23.11 -15.30
N LYS A 151 -13.65 24.42 -15.47
CA LYS A 151 -12.32 24.94 -15.66
C LYS A 151 -12.15 26.27 -14.90
N GLY A 152 -11.43 26.22 -13.77
CA GLY A 152 -11.22 27.41 -12.94
C GLY A 152 -12.52 28.04 -12.47
N LEU A 153 -12.84 29.23 -12.97
CA LEU A 153 -14.09 29.94 -12.66
C LEU A 153 -15.20 29.73 -13.71
N GLN A 154 -14.99 28.85 -14.67
CA GLN A 154 -15.90 28.59 -15.79
C GLN A 154 -16.48 27.19 -15.69
N LEU A 155 -17.81 27.09 -15.82
CA LEU A 155 -18.55 25.86 -16.04
C LEU A 155 -19.01 25.85 -17.51
N GLU A 156 -18.62 24.80 -18.26
CA GLU A 156 -19.04 24.61 -19.65
C GLU A 156 -19.99 23.42 -19.75
N VAL A 157 -21.12 23.61 -20.44
CA VAL A 157 -22.14 22.58 -20.63
C VAL A 157 -22.35 22.38 -22.13
N PHE A 158 -22.02 21.21 -22.63
CA PHE A 158 -22.17 20.83 -24.04
C PHE A 158 -23.36 19.93 -24.25
N PHE A 159 -24.32 20.34 -25.11
CA PHE A 159 -25.50 19.59 -25.47
C PHE A 159 -25.30 18.83 -26.79
N PHE A 160 -25.32 17.50 -26.74
CA PHE A 160 -25.06 16.65 -27.91
C PHE A 160 -26.09 16.80 -29.03
N LYS A 161 -27.38 16.82 -28.73
CA LYS A 161 -28.46 16.97 -29.72
C LYS A 161 -28.42 18.33 -30.42
N LYS A 162 -28.07 19.41 -29.68
CA LYS A 162 -28.04 20.77 -30.20
C LYS A 162 -26.67 21.14 -30.78
N GLN A 163 -25.64 20.37 -30.50
CA GLN A 163 -24.24 20.68 -30.79
C GLN A 163 -23.83 22.09 -30.37
N LYS A 164 -24.28 22.50 -29.20
CA LYS A 164 -24.04 23.84 -28.64
C LYS A 164 -23.46 23.74 -27.25
N SER A 165 -22.48 24.60 -26.96
CA SER A 165 -21.95 24.79 -25.61
C SER A 165 -22.46 26.07 -24.99
N TYR A 166 -22.75 26.04 -23.70
CA TYR A 166 -23.05 27.20 -22.88
C TYR A 166 -21.97 27.34 -21.82
N ARG A 167 -21.51 28.57 -21.59
CA ARG A 167 -20.48 28.89 -20.61
C ARG A 167 -21.05 29.76 -19.51
N PHE A 168 -20.90 29.32 -18.28
CA PHE A 168 -21.34 30.02 -17.08
C PHE A 168 -20.14 30.39 -16.24
N PHE A 169 -20.12 31.64 -15.75
CA PHE A 169 -19.01 32.18 -14.97
C PHE A 169 -19.47 32.50 -13.56
N LEU A 170 -18.67 32.16 -12.56
CA LEU A 170 -18.85 32.68 -11.22
C LEU A 170 -18.43 34.15 -11.18
N LYS A 171 -19.32 35.01 -10.72
CA LYS A 171 -18.97 36.40 -10.44
C LYS A 171 -18.02 36.40 -9.25
N SER A 172 -16.75 36.80 -9.49
CA SER A 172 -15.78 37.05 -8.43
C SER A 172 -16.35 38.14 -7.52
N GLY A 173 -16.69 37.83 -6.28
CA GLY A 173 -17.04 38.83 -5.29
C GLY A 173 -15.84 39.73 -5.05
N ASN A 174 -16.07 41.06 -4.92
CA ASN A 174 -15.08 42.12 -4.79
C ASN A 174 -14.16 42.07 -3.54
N LYS A 175 -13.95 40.93 -2.92
CA LYS A 175 -12.97 40.75 -1.85
C LYS A 175 -11.68 40.24 -2.46
N LYS A 176 -10.64 41.12 -2.51
CA LYS A 176 -9.28 40.76 -2.86
C LYS A 176 -8.85 39.53 -2.03
N GLY A 177 -8.58 38.38 -2.71
CA GLY A 177 -8.07 37.17 -2.09
C GLY A 177 -8.99 35.96 -2.03
N ALA A 178 -10.29 36.06 -2.32
CA ALA A 178 -11.17 34.90 -2.34
C ALA A 178 -11.02 34.10 -3.65
N LYS A 179 -10.20 33.06 -3.60
CA LYS A 179 -10.20 32.00 -4.62
C LYS A 179 -11.50 31.20 -4.44
N ASN A 180 -12.34 31.16 -5.46
CA ASN A 180 -13.62 30.43 -5.43
C ASN A 180 -13.77 29.64 -6.73
N ALA A 181 -12.72 28.86 -7.08
CA ALA A 181 -12.75 28.04 -8.27
C ALA A 181 -13.67 26.81 -8.09
N PHE A 182 -14.11 26.29 -9.22
CA PHE A 182 -14.77 25.00 -9.26
C PHE A 182 -13.76 23.89 -9.00
N THR A 183 -14.09 22.97 -8.09
CA THR A 183 -13.24 21.82 -7.75
C THR A 183 -13.75 20.53 -8.37
N CYS A 184 -15.07 20.34 -8.44
CA CYS A 184 -15.69 19.14 -8.96
C CYS A 184 -17.08 19.42 -9.52
N VAL A 185 -17.56 18.51 -10.37
CA VAL A 185 -18.87 18.58 -11.04
C VAL A 185 -19.54 17.23 -11.01
N SER A 186 -20.83 17.18 -10.71
CA SER A 186 -21.67 15.99 -10.86
C SER A 186 -23.04 16.39 -11.39
N CYS A 187 -23.51 15.69 -12.41
CA CYS A 187 -24.82 15.94 -13.02
C CYS A 187 -25.87 14.99 -12.47
N HIS A 188 -27.10 15.50 -12.32
CA HIS A 188 -28.21 14.66 -11.93
C HIS A 188 -28.56 13.67 -13.06
N PRO A 189 -28.76 12.36 -12.76
CA PRO A 189 -28.95 11.35 -13.79
C PRO A 189 -30.24 11.53 -14.59
N LYS A 190 -31.31 12.07 -14.00
CA LYS A 190 -32.66 12.16 -14.61
C LYS A 190 -33.13 13.58 -14.88
N GLU A 191 -32.71 14.57 -14.10
CA GLU A 191 -33.18 15.96 -14.17
C GLU A 191 -32.12 16.90 -14.72
N ASP A 192 -32.55 18.07 -15.22
CA ASP A 192 -31.66 19.14 -15.63
C ASP A 192 -31.11 19.89 -14.41
N CYS A 193 -30.21 19.23 -13.67
CA CYS A 193 -29.53 19.78 -12.53
C CYS A 193 -28.04 19.42 -12.55
N ILE A 194 -27.18 20.38 -12.31
CA ILE A 194 -25.72 20.22 -12.19
C ILE A 194 -25.31 20.64 -10.78
N ALA A 195 -24.65 19.77 -10.05
CA ALA A 195 -23.99 20.09 -8.78
C ALA A 195 -22.53 20.44 -9.01
N THR A 196 -22.07 21.53 -8.43
CA THR A 196 -20.66 21.96 -8.49
C THR A 196 -20.12 22.19 -7.10
N GLY A 197 -18.93 21.63 -6.82
CA GLY A 197 -18.15 21.89 -5.62
C GLY A 197 -17.19 23.05 -5.81
N HIS A 198 -16.86 23.74 -4.72
CA HIS A 198 -16.03 24.93 -4.75
C HIS A 198 -14.94 24.91 -3.67
N GLU A 199 -13.90 25.70 -3.86
CA GLU A 199 -12.81 25.87 -2.89
C GLU A 199 -13.29 26.48 -1.56
N ASP A 200 -14.40 27.25 -1.57
CA ASP A 200 -14.97 27.87 -0.38
C ASP A 200 -15.93 26.95 0.42
N GLY A 201 -15.94 25.65 0.12
CA GLY A 201 -16.78 24.66 0.81
C GLY A 201 -18.26 24.68 0.42
N LYS A 202 -18.66 25.52 -0.54
CA LYS A 202 -20.03 25.57 -1.01
C LYS A 202 -20.27 24.61 -2.16
N ILE A 203 -21.49 24.07 -2.18
CA ILE A 203 -22.01 23.27 -3.28
C ILE A 203 -23.14 24.08 -3.92
N ARG A 204 -23.10 24.26 -5.24
CA ARG A 204 -24.16 24.95 -5.99
C ARG A 204 -24.88 23.97 -6.89
N LEU A 205 -26.22 24.00 -6.83
CA LEU A 205 -27.10 23.21 -7.68
C LEU A 205 -27.66 24.13 -8.77
N TRP A 206 -27.16 23.94 -9.99
CA TRP A 206 -27.56 24.76 -11.17
C TRP A 206 -28.77 24.14 -11.83
N ARG A 207 -29.77 24.98 -12.10
CA ARG A 207 -31.03 24.63 -12.80
C ARG A 207 -31.29 25.63 -13.90
N ASN A 208 -32.18 25.30 -14.85
CA ASN A 208 -32.58 26.16 -15.96
C ASN A 208 -31.41 26.65 -16.86
N PHE A 209 -30.32 25.90 -16.92
CA PHE A 209 -29.14 26.27 -17.67
C PHE A 209 -29.23 26.03 -19.19
N ASN A 210 -30.41 25.54 -19.67
CA ASN A 210 -30.71 25.38 -21.10
C ASN A 210 -30.83 26.72 -21.85
N GLN A 211 -31.04 27.83 -21.11
CA GLN A 211 -31.13 29.19 -21.64
C GLN A 211 -30.09 30.07 -20.92
N LYS A 212 -29.16 30.65 -21.66
CA LYS A 212 -28.00 31.37 -21.12
C LYS A 212 -28.31 32.53 -20.16
N LYS A 213 -29.55 33.10 -20.21
CA LYS A 213 -29.94 34.26 -19.41
C LYS A 213 -30.82 33.95 -18.18
N GLU A 214 -31.29 32.71 -18.04
CA GLU A 214 -32.31 32.36 -17.05
C GLU A 214 -31.84 31.28 -16.05
N TYR A 215 -30.57 30.96 -16.02
CA TYR A 215 -30.06 29.97 -15.08
C TYR A 215 -30.24 30.43 -13.63
N THR A 216 -30.59 29.49 -12.77
CA THR A 216 -30.72 29.68 -11.34
C THR A 216 -29.81 28.69 -10.60
N TYR A 217 -29.38 29.06 -9.42
CA TYR A 217 -28.68 28.12 -8.55
C TYR A 217 -29.10 28.28 -7.10
N SER A 218 -29.23 27.18 -6.38
CA SER A 218 -29.30 27.10 -4.93
C SER A 218 -27.95 26.71 -4.35
N THR A 219 -27.69 27.09 -3.10
CA THR A 219 -26.38 26.85 -2.45
C THR A 219 -26.60 25.99 -1.22
N LEU A 220 -25.85 24.86 -1.17
CA LEU A 220 -25.71 24.02 0.00
C LEU A 220 -24.38 24.36 0.65
N HIS A 221 -24.32 24.48 1.97
CA HIS A 221 -23.11 24.82 2.68
C HIS A 221 -23.02 24.03 4.00
N TRP A 222 -21.92 23.30 4.14
CA TRP A 222 -21.54 22.59 5.35
C TRP A 222 -20.03 22.45 5.47
N HIS A 223 -19.33 22.18 4.35
CA HIS A 223 -17.87 22.05 4.34
C HIS A 223 -17.21 23.39 4.67
N HIS A 224 -16.16 23.37 5.50
CA HIS A 224 -15.35 24.55 5.83
C HIS A 224 -14.22 24.76 4.84
N GLY A 225 -13.70 23.66 4.27
CA GLY A 225 -12.67 23.67 3.25
C GLY A 225 -13.20 23.28 1.88
N ALA A 226 -12.29 23.07 0.93
CA ALA A 226 -12.65 22.73 -0.44
C ALA A 226 -13.46 21.42 -0.51
N VAL A 227 -14.51 21.42 -1.32
CA VAL A 227 -15.26 20.23 -1.69
C VAL A 227 -14.49 19.52 -2.79
N ASN A 228 -13.82 18.42 -2.48
CA ASN A 228 -12.95 17.72 -3.44
C ASN A 228 -13.73 16.87 -4.45
N THR A 229 -14.87 16.33 -4.05
CA THR A 229 -15.64 15.40 -4.86
C THR A 229 -17.14 15.48 -4.58
N LEU A 230 -17.91 15.27 -5.64
CA LEU A 230 -19.38 15.23 -5.63
C LEU A 230 -19.87 14.09 -6.50
N GLN A 231 -20.89 13.37 -6.06
CA GLN A 231 -21.53 12.33 -6.86
C GLN A 231 -23.01 12.21 -6.55
N PHE A 232 -23.88 12.24 -7.58
CA PHE A 232 -25.26 11.85 -7.43
C PHE A 232 -25.39 10.33 -7.36
N THR A 233 -26.37 9.85 -6.57
CA THR A 233 -26.78 8.44 -6.64
C THR A 233 -27.46 8.15 -7.98
N PRO A 234 -27.43 6.89 -8.49
CA PRO A 234 -28.02 6.55 -9.79
C PRO A 234 -29.54 6.86 -9.90
N GLU A 235 -30.24 6.77 -8.78
CA GLU A 235 -31.66 7.15 -8.71
C GLU A 235 -31.89 8.68 -8.76
N GLY A 236 -30.87 9.47 -8.39
CA GLY A 236 -30.93 10.91 -8.28
C GLY A 236 -31.53 11.42 -6.96
N THR A 237 -31.79 10.53 -6.00
CA THR A 237 -32.42 10.89 -4.73
C THR A 237 -31.48 11.60 -3.76
N ASN A 238 -30.18 11.28 -3.83
CA ASN A 238 -29.15 11.83 -2.95
C ASN A 238 -27.96 12.38 -3.73
N LEU A 239 -27.34 13.40 -3.14
CA LEU A 239 -26.02 13.92 -3.56
C LEU A 239 -25.02 13.62 -2.45
N LEU A 240 -23.90 13.01 -2.78
CA LEU A 240 -22.80 12.74 -1.88
C LEU A 240 -21.72 13.78 -2.06
N SER A 241 -21.11 14.25 -0.97
CA SER A 241 -20.00 15.19 -1.01
C SER A 241 -18.91 14.83 -0.03
N GLY A 242 -17.65 15.09 -0.40
CA GLY A 242 -16.48 14.86 0.43
C GLY A 242 -15.43 15.95 0.23
N GLY A 243 -14.68 16.23 1.28
CA GLY A 243 -13.65 17.27 1.32
C GLY A 243 -12.54 16.97 2.30
N ILE A 244 -11.81 18.00 2.69
CA ILE A 244 -10.65 17.92 3.57
C ILE A 244 -11.02 17.51 5.01
N GLU A 245 -12.28 17.71 5.42
CA GLU A 245 -12.77 17.39 6.76
C GLU A 245 -12.90 15.89 7.03
N SER A 246 -12.67 15.04 6.04
CA SER A 246 -12.77 13.56 6.15
C SER A 246 -14.17 13.08 6.55
N VAL A 247 -15.20 13.84 6.15
CA VAL A 247 -16.61 13.54 6.41
C VAL A 247 -17.34 13.35 5.10
N LEU A 248 -18.01 12.21 4.96
CA LEU A 248 -18.96 12.01 3.86
C LEU A 248 -20.30 12.64 4.25
N VAL A 249 -20.77 13.57 3.42
CA VAL A 249 -22.09 14.21 3.61
C VAL A 249 -23.02 13.70 2.53
N GLN A 250 -24.15 13.16 2.95
CA GLN A 250 -25.23 12.72 2.07
C GLN A 250 -26.38 13.73 2.14
N TRP A 251 -26.61 14.46 1.06
CA TRP A 251 -27.67 15.45 0.92
C TRP A 251 -28.87 14.81 0.27
N ARG A 252 -30.05 14.97 0.84
CA ARG A 252 -31.30 14.57 0.20
C ARG A 252 -31.72 15.60 -0.82
N TYR A 253 -31.70 15.23 -2.10
CA TYR A 253 -31.93 16.16 -3.21
C TYR A 253 -33.30 16.85 -3.19
N THR A 254 -34.34 16.11 -2.81
CA THR A 254 -35.72 16.62 -2.75
C THR A 254 -36.05 17.43 -1.48
N GLN A 255 -35.20 17.33 -0.46
CA GLN A 255 -35.40 17.99 0.84
C GLN A 255 -34.12 18.77 1.19
N GLU A 256 -34.03 20.01 0.73
CA GLU A 256 -32.81 20.84 0.76
C GLU A 256 -32.14 20.99 2.14
N ASN A 257 -32.85 20.71 3.24
CA ASN A 257 -32.29 20.83 4.60
C ASN A 257 -31.93 19.50 5.28
N GLN A 258 -32.25 18.36 4.67
CA GLN A 258 -31.91 17.06 5.25
C GLN A 258 -30.59 16.55 4.72
N LYS A 259 -29.70 16.26 5.66
CA LYS A 259 -28.36 15.73 5.38
C LYS A 259 -27.96 14.73 6.45
N ASP A 260 -27.31 13.65 6.03
CA ASP A 260 -26.74 12.64 6.90
C ASP A 260 -25.22 12.70 6.82
N PHE A 261 -24.54 12.36 7.91
CA PHE A 261 -23.08 12.47 8.02
C PHE A 261 -22.46 11.14 8.38
N LEU A 262 -21.34 10.84 7.74
CA LEU A 262 -20.42 9.78 8.18
C LEU A 262 -19.06 10.40 8.52
N PRO A 263 -18.82 10.72 9.79
CA PRO A 263 -17.59 11.36 10.24
C PRO A 263 -16.44 10.38 10.47
N ARG A 264 -15.24 10.93 10.67
CA ARG A 264 -14.02 10.20 11.08
C ARG A 264 -13.56 9.13 10.11
N LEU A 265 -13.66 9.41 8.82
CA LEU A 265 -13.18 8.49 7.80
C LEU A 265 -11.63 8.47 7.64
N GLY A 266 -10.90 9.28 8.39
CA GLY A 266 -9.44 9.35 8.38
C GLY A 266 -8.92 10.50 7.53
N GLY A 267 -8.22 10.20 6.42
CA GLY A 267 -7.68 11.25 5.53
C GLY A 267 -8.76 11.98 4.72
N ALA A 268 -8.39 13.13 4.15
CA ALA A 268 -9.28 13.91 3.28
C ALA A 268 -9.87 13.03 2.16
N ILE A 269 -11.16 13.20 1.88
CA ILE A 269 -11.83 12.46 0.81
C ILE A 269 -11.40 13.07 -0.53
N THR A 270 -10.89 12.23 -1.44
CA THR A 270 -10.41 12.63 -2.77
C THR A 270 -11.39 12.26 -3.88
N HIS A 271 -11.99 11.07 -3.80
CA HIS A 271 -12.95 10.57 -4.78
C HIS A 271 -14.12 9.89 -4.09
N ILE A 272 -15.29 9.94 -4.72
CA ILE A 272 -16.49 9.19 -4.36
C ILE A 272 -16.95 8.44 -5.60
N ALA A 273 -17.10 7.12 -5.49
CA ALA A 273 -17.76 6.28 -6.50
C ALA A 273 -19.02 5.65 -5.91
N VAL A 274 -20.03 5.47 -6.74
CA VAL A 274 -21.31 4.84 -6.37
C VAL A 274 -21.54 3.63 -7.24
N SER A 275 -22.01 2.53 -6.64
CA SER A 275 -22.36 1.33 -7.40
C SER A 275 -23.54 1.61 -8.33
N PRO A 276 -23.63 0.93 -9.49
CA PRO A 276 -24.71 1.13 -10.45
C PRO A 276 -26.11 0.85 -9.88
N ASP A 277 -26.22 -0.05 -8.90
CA ASP A 277 -27.45 -0.34 -8.16
C ASP A 277 -27.74 0.61 -6.98
N GLY A 278 -26.83 1.54 -6.69
CA GLY A 278 -26.96 2.49 -5.56
C GLY A 278 -26.82 1.86 -4.17
N SER A 279 -26.47 0.59 -4.06
CA SER A 279 -26.38 -0.13 -2.78
C SER A 279 -25.10 0.18 -2.00
N LEU A 280 -24.01 0.50 -2.70
CA LEU A 280 -22.68 0.75 -2.13
C LEU A 280 -22.13 2.10 -2.58
N PHE A 281 -21.45 2.76 -1.66
CA PHE A 281 -20.61 3.93 -1.91
C PHE A 281 -19.16 3.59 -1.61
N CYS A 282 -18.26 4.20 -2.31
CA CYS A 282 -16.84 4.05 -2.10
C CYS A 282 -16.20 5.42 -1.99
N THR A 283 -15.42 5.66 -0.94
CA THR A 283 -14.65 6.90 -0.76
C THR A 283 -13.17 6.61 -0.76
N SER A 284 -12.42 7.32 -1.59
CA SER A 284 -10.95 7.30 -1.56
C SER A 284 -10.43 8.43 -0.68
N HIS A 285 -9.34 8.20 0.04
CA HIS A 285 -8.78 9.14 1.01
C HIS A 285 -7.32 9.45 0.72
N SER A 286 -6.87 10.63 1.15
CA SER A 286 -5.49 11.10 0.96
C SER A 286 -4.43 10.21 1.65
N ASP A 287 -4.83 9.46 2.68
CA ASP A 287 -3.99 8.51 3.43
C ASP A 287 -3.89 7.11 2.78
N ASN A 288 -4.08 7.02 1.47
CA ASN A 288 -4.03 5.77 0.70
C ASN A 288 -5.02 4.70 1.20
N LYS A 289 -6.23 5.14 1.49
CA LYS A 289 -7.31 4.31 2.00
C LYS A 289 -8.54 4.41 1.12
N ILE A 290 -9.28 3.33 1.01
CA ILE A 290 -10.60 3.27 0.38
C ILE A 290 -11.58 2.70 1.40
N THR A 291 -12.69 3.40 1.61
CA THR A 291 -13.75 2.96 2.51
C THR A 291 -14.98 2.58 1.69
N ILE A 292 -15.49 1.38 1.89
CA ILE A 292 -16.73 0.89 1.28
C ILE A 292 -17.86 1.08 2.27
N ILE A 293 -18.93 1.76 1.84
CA ILE A 293 -20.02 2.23 2.67
C ILE A 293 -21.33 1.74 2.05
N GLN A 294 -22.20 1.18 2.86
CA GLN A 294 -23.56 0.82 2.44
C GLN A 294 -24.45 2.06 2.32
N SER A 295 -25.49 2.00 1.49
CA SER A 295 -26.44 3.11 1.27
C SER A 295 -27.12 3.60 2.56
N CYS A 296 -27.18 2.78 3.61
CA CYS A 296 -27.63 3.16 4.95
C CYS A 296 -26.58 3.95 5.77
N VAL A 297 -25.52 4.42 5.14
CA VAL A 297 -24.42 5.20 5.74
C VAL A 297 -23.66 4.42 6.82
N LYS A 298 -23.50 3.12 6.61
CA LYS A 298 -22.70 2.22 7.46
C LYS A 298 -21.46 1.75 6.72
N VAL A 299 -20.29 1.86 7.37
CA VAL A 299 -19.04 1.32 6.82
C VAL A 299 -19.15 -0.21 6.74
N SER A 300 -18.90 -0.74 5.54
CA SER A 300 -18.87 -2.19 5.26
C SER A 300 -17.47 -2.74 5.33
N ALA A 301 -16.52 -2.07 4.67
CA ALA A 301 -15.15 -2.54 4.53
C ALA A 301 -14.17 -1.37 4.42
N ILE A 302 -12.92 -1.59 4.80
CA ILE A 302 -11.83 -0.61 4.71
C ILE A 302 -10.62 -1.26 4.07
N ILE A 303 -10.22 -0.77 2.90
CA ILE A 303 -9.00 -1.19 2.22
C ILE A 303 -7.94 -0.13 2.50
N GLN A 304 -6.91 -0.48 3.26
CA GLN A 304 -5.83 0.44 3.62
C GLN A 304 -4.55 0.01 2.92
N GLY A 305 -4.05 0.84 2.03
CA GLY A 305 -2.73 0.70 1.44
C GLY A 305 -1.63 1.26 2.33
N LEU A 306 -0.39 1.18 1.84
CA LEU A 306 0.77 1.75 2.53
C LEU A 306 0.64 3.28 2.57
N VAL A 307 0.69 3.85 3.77
CA VAL A 307 0.68 5.31 3.94
C VAL A 307 2.07 5.83 3.62
N LYS A 308 2.15 6.71 2.62
CA LYS A 308 3.38 7.39 2.23
C LYS A 308 3.30 8.82 2.73
N GLY A 309 4.05 9.14 3.81
CA GLY A 309 4.21 10.51 4.31
C GLY A 309 5.14 11.35 3.40
N GLU A 310 5.53 12.53 3.87
CA GLU A 310 6.50 13.38 3.19
C GLU A 310 7.91 12.77 3.10
N GLY A 311 8.18 11.72 3.86
CA GLY A 311 9.40 10.92 3.86
C GLY A 311 9.38 9.82 4.91
N VAL A 312 10.20 8.80 4.73
CA VAL A 312 10.45 7.78 5.75
C VAL A 312 11.58 8.29 6.65
N ARG A 313 11.26 8.65 7.89
CA ARG A 313 12.26 9.07 8.89
C ARG A 313 12.85 7.86 9.62
N THR A 314 12.01 6.87 9.90
CA THR A 314 12.47 5.56 10.38
C THR A 314 13.05 4.74 9.23
N ASN A 315 13.98 3.85 9.50
CA ASN A 315 14.45 2.90 8.50
C ASN A 315 13.32 1.94 8.10
N LEU A 316 13.45 1.29 6.95
CA LEU A 316 12.64 0.12 6.64
C LEU A 316 13.06 -1.03 7.54
N MET A 317 12.10 -1.66 8.19
CA MET A 317 12.33 -2.79 9.07
C MET A 317 11.39 -3.94 8.72
N ILE A 318 11.81 -5.14 9.04
CA ILE A 318 10.94 -6.32 9.01
C ILE A 318 10.68 -6.73 10.45
N ASP A 319 9.42 -6.81 10.83
CA ASP A 319 9.02 -7.41 12.11
C ASP A 319 9.39 -8.90 12.10
N PRO A 320 10.25 -9.38 13.01
CA PRO A 320 10.69 -10.77 13.00
C PRO A 320 9.55 -11.79 13.18
N ARG A 321 8.46 -11.40 13.85
CA ARG A 321 7.31 -12.27 14.13
C ARG A 321 6.34 -12.35 12.97
N SER A 322 5.79 -11.21 12.57
CA SER A 322 4.77 -11.16 11.52
C SER A 322 5.32 -11.12 10.10
N LYS A 323 6.65 -10.93 9.96
CA LYS A 323 7.35 -10.65 8.68
C LYS A 323 6.75 -9.44 7.94
N ALA A 324 6.05 -8.58 8.67
CA ALA A 324 5.52 -7.34 8.13
C ALA A 324 6.62 -6.32 7.90
N LEU A 325 6.48 -5.51 6.85
CA LEU A 325 7.27 -4.31 6.65
C LEU A 325 6.80 -3.25 7.65
N VAL A 326 7.75 -2.66 8.39
CA VAL A 326 7.45 -1.63 9.39
C VAL A 326 8.18 -0.35 9.06
N LEU A 327 7.45 0.76 9.06
CA LEU A 327 7.97 2.11 8.84
C LEU A 327 7.00 3.14 9.45
N ASN A 328 7.44 4.39 9.57
CA ASN A 328 6.52 5.46 9.94
C ASN A 328 5.46 5.66 8.84
N GLY A 329 4.24 5.94 9.25
CA GLY A 329 3.09 6.14 8.38
C GLY A 329 2.38 7.44 8.68
N LYS A 330 1.24 7.38 9.38
CA LYS A 330 0.59 8.57 9.92
C LYS A 330 1.50 9.24 10.95
N PRO A 331 1.45 10.57 11.10
CA PRO A 331 2.22 11.27 12.13
C PRO A 331 2.07 10.60 13.50
N GLY A 332 3.19 10.35 14.17
CA GLY A 332 3.21 9.70 15.49
C GLY A 332 2.95 8.19 15.51
N HIS A 333 2.78 7.53 14.37
CA HIS A 333 2.48 6.10 14.29
C HIS A 333 3.53 5.33 13.49
N LEU A 334 3.74 4.07 13.87
CA LEU A 334 4.39 3.05 13.04
C LEU A 334 3.31 2.19 12.37
N GLN A 335 3.43 1.98 11.07
CA GLN A 335 2.56 1.09 10.31
C GLN A 335 3.21 -0.27 10.09
N PHE A 336 2.43 -1.33 10.32
CA PHE A 336 2.80 -2.72 10.05
C PHE A 336 2.07 -3.19 8.79
N TYR A 337 2.83 -3.46 7.74
CA TYR A 337 2.30 -3.73 6.40
C TYR A 337 2.68 -5.12 5.91
N SER A 338 1.69 -5.93 5.55
CA SER A 338 1.92 -7.25 4.98
C SER A 338 2.32 -7.15 3.52
N LEU A 339 3.58 -7.51 3.21
CA LEU A 339 4.09 -7.57 1.85
C LEU A 339 3.42 -8.67 1.01
N HIS A 340 3.00 -9.75 1.65
CA HIS A 340 2.37 -10.88 0.98
C HIS A 340 0.91 -10.58 0.59
N ARG A 341 0.14 -9.96 1.51
CA ARG A 341 -1.28 -9.62 1.29
C ARG A 341 -1.49 -8.23 0.70
N ASP A 342 -0.41 -7.44 0.57
CA ASP A 342 -0.45 -6.03 0.15
C ASP A 342 -1.49 -5.21 0.94
N LYS A 343 -1.50 -5.41 2.27
CA LYS A 343 -2.50 -4.85 3.18
C LYS A 343 -1.85 -4.35 4.47
N LEU A 344 -2.34 -3.23 4.97
CA LEU A 344 -1.99 -2.75 6.31
C LEU A 344 -2.57 -3.75 7.34
N LEU A 345 -1.73 -4.21 8.27
CA LEU A 345 -2.15 -5.06 9.38
C LEU A 345 -2.71 -4.20 10.51
N TYR A 346 -1.92 -3.28 11.01
CA TYR A 346 -2.32 -2.31 12.04
C TYR A 346 -1.34 -1.13 12.10
N ASN A 347 -1.76 -0.06 12.77
CA ASN A 347 -0.91 1.06 13.15
C ASN A 347 -0.66 1.00 14.66
N LEU A 348 0.60 1.15 15.06
CA LEU A 348 0.98 1.30 16.46
C LEU A 348 1.13 2.80 16.76
N ASP A 349 0.35 3.31 17.72
CA ASP A 349 0.41 4.68 18.18
C ASP A 349 1.62 4.83 19.14
N ILE A 350 2.66 5.51 18.68
CA ILE A 350 3.90 5.70 19.44
C ILE A 350 3.82 6.94 20.31
N VAL A 351 3.32 8.04 19.76
CA VAL A 351 3.37 9.36 20.39
C VAL A 351 2.33 9.50 21.48
N GLN A 352 1.17 8.83 21.34
CA GLN A 352 0.06 8.83 22.31
C GLN A 352 -0.39 10.25 22.69
N GLN A 353 -0.35 11.18 21.75
CA GLN A 353 -0.80 12.54 21.96
C GLN A 353 -2.30 12.68 21.73
N GLU A 354 -2.98 13.32 22.70
CA GLU A 354 -4.30 13.87 22.43
C GLU A 354 -4.17 15.03 21.44
N TYR A 355 -5.03 15.04 20.42
CA TYR A 355 -5.12 16.12 19.45
C TYR A 355 -5.61 17.39 20.15
N ILE A 356 -4.69 18.18 20.67
CA ILE A 356 -4.96 19.55 21.09
C ILE A 356 -4.56 20.43 19.92
N HIS A 357 -5.56 20.89 19.16
CA HIS A 357 -5.39 21.95 18.16
C HIS A 357 -5.24 23.31 18.85
N GLU A 358 -4.18 23.47 19.60
CA GLU A 358 -3.72 24.81 19.98
C GLU A 358 -2.65 25.24 18.99
N GLU A 359 -2.90 26.34 18.29
CA GLU A 359 -1.91 26.98 17.41
C GLU A 359 -0.63 27.22 18.20
N GLY A 360 0.45 26.51 17.87
CA GLY A 360 1.78 26.76 18.39
C GLY A 360 2.53 25.60 19.06
N LEU A 361 1.94 24.43 19.24
CA LEU A 361 2.65 23.25 19.74
C LEU A 361 3.04 22.32 18.58
N ASP A 362 4.36 22.21 18.33
CA ASP A 362 4.88 21.19 17.42
C ASP A 362 4.69 19.80 18.05
N GLN A 363 4.25 18.83 17.24
CA GLN A 363 4.01 17.47 17.71
C GLN A 363 5.31 16.67 17.73
N PHE A 364 5.37 15.65 18.60
CA PHE A 364 6.44 14.66 18.53
C PHE A 364 6.35 13.86 17.22
N GLU A 365 7.51 13.57 16.64
CA GLU A 365 7.63 12.71 15.47
C GLU A 365 8.51 11.51 15.77
N VAL A 366 8.12 10.35 15.22
CA VAL A 366 8.91 9.13 15.35
C VAL A 366 10.05 9.17 14.35
N VAL A 367 11.29 9.22 14.87
CA VAL A 367 12.50 9.38 14.02
C VAL A 367 13.31 8.11 13.89
N LYS A 368 13.29 7.22 14.88
CA LYS A 368 14.01 5.95 14.85
C LYS A 368 13.14 4.84 15.43
N ALA A 369 13.31 3.64 14.90
CA ALA A 369 12.73 2.43 15.43
C ALA A 369 13.65 1.24 15.15
N VAL A 370 13.65 0.24 16.01
CA VAL A 370 14.42 -1.01 15.83
C VAL A 370 13.79 -2.14 16.63
N PHE A 371 13.79 -3.34 16.05
CA PHE A 371 13.35 -4.58 16.72
C PHE A 371 14.56 -5.34 17.29
N ASP A 372 14.30 -6.08 18.35
CA ASP A 372 15.19 -7.16 18.71
C ASP A 372 15.08 -8.33 17.70
N THR A 373 16.02 -9.26 17.73
CA THR A 373 16.08 -10.37 16.76
C THR A 373 14.91 -11.35 16.84
N ARG A 374 14.21 -11.41 17.97
CA ARG A 374 13.06 -12.30 18.20
C ARG A 374 11.71 -11.62 17.94
N GLY A 375 11.69 -10.28 17.92
CA GLY A 375 10.47 -9.49 17.87
C GLY A 375 9.74 -9.41 19.20
N ASP A 376 10.42 -9.69 20.32
CA ASP A 376 9.87 -9.55 21.66
C ASP A 376 9.85 -8.10 22.12
N TRP A 377 10.80 -7.30 21.62
CA TRP A 377 10.99 -5.90 21.95
C TRP A 377 11.08 -5.02 20.72
N LEU A 378 10.50 -3.85 20.84
CA LEU A 378 10.60 -2.75 19.89
C LEU A 378 11.09 -1.51 20.66
N ALA A 379 12.13 -0.84 20.15
CA ALA A 379 12.57 0.45 20.65
C ALA A 379 12.21 1.54 19.64
N THR A 380 11.68 2.65 20.12
CA THR A 380 11.32 3.82 19.30
C THR A 380 11.83 5.10 19.91
N VAL A 381 12.29 6.02 19.08
CA VAL A 381 12.70 7.37 19.47
C VAL A 381 11.72 8.37 18.86
N GLU A 382 11.22 9.24 19.69
CA GLU A 382 10.41 10.39 19.28
C GLU A 382 11.12 11.70 19.63
N GLU A 383 11.06 12.64 18.70
CA GLU A 383 11.69 13.96 18.84
C GLU A 383 10.67 15.07 18.62
N ARG A 384 10.86 16.18 19.32
CA ARG A 384 10.12 17.42 19.12
C ARG A 384 11.06 18.61 19.25
N THR A 385 11.00 19.51 18.29
CA THR A 385 11.73 20.78 18.32
C THR A 385 10.72 21.91 18.36
N GLN A 386 10.55 22.57 19.49
CA GLN A 386 9.77 23.79 19.59
C GLN A 386 10.57 25.00 19.12
N LYS A 387 9.93 25.93 18.41
CA LYS A 387 10.58 27.19 18.00
C LYS A 387 11.10 27.97 19.20
N GLY A 388 12.42 27.96 19.42
CA GLY A 388 13.12 28.68 20.51
C GLY A 388 13.29 27.89 21.81
N SER A 389 13.01 26.59 21.85
CA SER A 389 13.28 25.69 22.96
C SER A 389 14.29 24.61 22.60
N GLU A 390 14.76 23.91 23.62
CA GLU A 390 15.66 22.75 23.47
C GLU A 390 14.97 21.58 22.76
N LEU A 391 15.78 20.71 22.15
CA LEU A 391 15.34 19.47 21.54
C LEU A 391 14.82 18.50 22.61
N GLU A 392 13.57 18.10 22.54
CA GLU A 392 12.98 17.10 23.43
C GLU A 392 13.05 15.73 22.77
N ILE A 393 13.60 14.75 23.49
CA ILE A 393 13.79 13.37 23.00
C ILE A 393 13.22 12.40 24.02
N ASN A 394 12.45 11.43 23.56
CA ASN A 394 12.00 10.31 24.37
C ASN A 394 12.37 8.98 23.71
N LEU A 395 12.92 8.07 24.50
CA LEU A 395 13.13 6.67 24.10
C LEU A 395 12.02 5.82 24.74
N LYS A 396 11.27 5.11 23.93
CA LYS A 396 10.20 4.21 24.36
C LYS A 396 10.54 2.76 24.03
N LEU A 397 10.35 1.90 25.01
CA LEU A 397 10.60 0.47 24.91
C LEU A 397 9.28 -0.28 25.05
N TRP A 398 8.96 -1.06 24.03
CA TRP A 398 7.69 -1.75 23.85
C TRP A 398 7.90 -3.24 23.95
N ALA A 399 7.13 -3.92 24.79
CA ALA A 399 7.12 -5.37 24.90
C ALA A 399 5.99 -5.96 24.04
N TYR A 400 6.26 -7.06 23.34
CA TYR A 400 5.21 -7.77 22.62
C TYR A 400 4.31 -8.55 23.59
N ASN A 401 3.01 -8.34 23.45
CA ASN A 401 2.01 -9.03 24.25
C ASN A 401 1.31 -10.09 23.38
N GLU A 402 1.46 -11.36 23.73
CA GLU A 402 0.86 -12.48 22.98
C GLU A 402 -0.68 -12.50 23.04
N GLN A 403 -1.28 -11.98 24.12
CA GLN A 403 -2.74 -11.96 24.27
C GLN A 403 -3.39 -10.95 23.32
N THR A 404 -2.79 -9.76 23.21
CA THR A 404 -3.29 -8.71 22.33
C THR A 404 -2.68 -8.76 20.93
N GLN A 405 -1.65 -9.61 20.71
CA GLN A 405 -0.86 -9.72 19.49
C GLN A 405 -0.36 -8.35 19.00
N SER A 406 0.06 -7.52 19.93
CA SER A 406 0.53 -6.16 19.66
C SER A 406 1.62 -5.73 20.64
N PHE A 407 2.35 -4.69 20.30
CA PHE A 407 3.34 -4.09 21.18
C PHE A 407 2.66 -3.19 22.23
N VAL A 408 3.02 -3.37 23.48
CA VAL A 408 2.54 -2.59 24.62
C VAL A 408 3.71 -1.80 25.20
N LEU A 409 3.49 -0.53 25.48
CA LEU A 409 4.50 0.33 26.09
C LEU A 409 4.90 -0.22 27.46
N ASN A 410 6.20 -0.51 27.65
CA ASN A 410 6.76 -0.98 28.89
C ASN A 410 7.48 0.16 29.64
N THR A 411 8.42 0.84 28.97
CA THR A 411 9.27 1.85 29.62
C THR A 411 9.41 3.07 28.72
N THR A 412 9.32 4.25 29.32
CA THR A 412 9.64 5.53 28.65
C THR A 412 10.82 6.16 29.37
N VAL A 413 11.87 6.48 28.64
CA VAL A 413 13.03 7.22 29.12
C VAL A 413 12.99 8.62 28.52
N THR A 414 12.79 9.63 29.37
CA THR A 414 12.81 11.03 28.97
C THR A 414 14.25 11.54 28.95
N ALA A 415 14.61 12.32 27.93
CA ALA A 415 15.96 12.83 27.71
C ALA A 415 17.05 11.74 27.84
N PRO A 416 16.98 10.66 27.03
CA PRO A 416 17.99 9.59 27.08
C PRO A 416 19.37 10.09 26.69
N HIS A 417 19.47 11.15 25.90
CA HIS A 417 20.65 11.84 25.45
C HIS A 417 20.45 13.36 25.45
N GLU A 418 21.54 14.12 25.42
CA GLU A 418 21.51 15.61 25.41
C GLU A 418 21.36 16.16 23.98
N ASP A 419 21.66 15.37 22.95
CA ASP A 419 21.54 15.75 21.54
C ASP A 419 20.86 14.59 20.76
N GLN A 420 20.56 14.83 19.49
CA GLN A 420 19.85 13.92 18.60
C GLN A 420 20.44 12.50 18.57
N ILE A 421 19.59 11.48 18.67
CA ILE A 421 19.98 10.09 18.53
C ILE A 421 20.18 9.75 17.04
N THR A 422 21.42 9.38 16.69
CA THR A 422 21.83 9.12 15.31
C THR A 422 21.51 7.69 14.87
N ALA A 423 21.77 6.70 15.73
CA ALA A 423 21.43 5.31 15.45
C ALA A 423 21.14 4.53 16.73
N MET A 424 20.51 3.38 16.58
CA MET A 424 20.28 2.40 17.64
C MET A 424 20.26 1.00 17.06
N CYS A 425 20.70 0.04 17.87
CA CYS A 425 20.68 -1.38 17.53
C CYS A 425 20.50 -2.25 18.78
N PHE A 426 19.71 -3.33 18.64
CA PHE A 426 19.66 -4.38 19.65
C PHE A 426 20.80 -5.36 19.50
N SER A 427 21.29 -5.84 20.63
CA SER A 427 22.21 -6.99 20.65
C SER A 427 21.47 -8.26 20.18
N PRO A 428 22.02 -9.02 19.23
CA PRO A 428 21.42 -10.28 18.81
C PRO A 428 21.70 -11.44 19.78
N SER A 429 22.41 -11.19 20.90
CA SER A 429 22.68 -12.21 21.92
C SER A 429 21.39 -12.83 22.46
N PRO A 430 21.27 -14.16 22.54
CA PRO A 430 20.10 -14.82 23.09
C PRO A 430 20.00 -14.73 24.63
N GLU A 431 21.13 -14.44 25.31
CA GLU A 431 21.23 -14.47 26.76
C GLU A 431 20.76 -13.18 27.43
N THR A 432 21.00 -12.04 26.76
CA THR A 432 20.73 -10.71 27.34
C THR A 432 20.00 -9.83 26.33
N THR A 433 18.90 -9.21 26.77
CA THR A 433 18.22 -8.20 25.96
C THR A 433 18.83 -6.83 26.25
N MET A 434 19.56 -6.32 25.26
CA MET A 434 20.33 -5.08 25.39
C MET A 434 20.13 -4.20 24.14
N LEU A 435 19.89 -2.93 24.35
CA LEU A 435 19.79 -1.90 23.32
C LEU A 435 20.98 -0.96 23.44
N VAL A 436 21.60 -0.60 22.33
CA VAL A 436 22.58 0.48 22.27
C VAL A 436 21.99 1.65 21.50
N THR A 437 22.13 2.84 22.06
CA THR A 437 21.78 4.12 21.43
C THR A 437 23.02 4.99 21.30
N ILE A 438 23.17 5.71 20.20
CA ILE A 438 24.27 6.65 19.98
C ILE A 438 23.73 8.03 19.63
N SER A 439 24.42 9.09 20.07
CA SER A 439 23.97 10.46 19.91
C SER A 439 25.08 11.42 19.50
N PHE A 440 24.69 12.53 18.91
CA PHE A 440 25.62 13.64 18.63
C PHE A 440 26.18 14.32 19.89
N ASP A 441 25.70 13.95 21.09
CA ASP A 441 26.30 14.36 22.36
C ASP A 441 27.71 13.78 22.62
N GLY A 442 28.18 12.90 21.72
CA GLY A 442 29.50 12.26 21.78
C GLY A 442 29.52 10.92 22.51
N HIS A 443 28.35 10.45 22.98
CA HIS A 443 28.24 9.22 23.76
C HIS A 443 27.40 8.16 23.06
N PHE A 444 27.72 6.91 23.38
CA PHE A 444 26.79 5.80 23.22
C PHE A 444 26.38 5.27 24.60
N LYS A 445 25.14 4.83 24.71
CA LYS A 445 24.58 4.29 25.95
C LYS A 445 24.04 2.90 25.70
N ALA A 446 24.34 1.99 26.62
CA ALA A 446 23.80 0.64 26.63
C ALA A 446 22.67 0.54 27.66
N TRP A 447 21.54 0.06 27.22
CA TRP A 447 20.35 -0.15 28.02
C TRP A 447 20.13 -1.64 28.18
N LEU A 448 20.11 -2.12 29.41
CA LEU A 448 19.98 -3.54 29.73
C LEU A 448 18.62 -3.80 30.38
N LEU A 449 17.97 -4.89 29.95
CA LEU A 449 16.77 -5.39 30.58
C LEU A 449 17.13 -6.33 31.74
N GLY A 450 16.94 -5.83 32.96
CA GLY A 450 16.97 -6.60 34.20
C GLY A 450 15.55 -6.78 34.74
N ALA A 451 15.30 -6.41 36.00
CA ALA A 451 13.95 -6.28 36.54
C ALA A 451 13.16 -5.15 35.84
N SER A 452 13.86 -4.11 35.39
CA SER A 452 13.38 -3.02 34.56
C SER A 452 14.50 -2.61 33.61
N TRP A 453 14.18 -1.80 32.59
CA TRP A 453 15.20 -1.21 31.72
C TRP A 453 16.01 -0.16 32.47
N SER A 454 17.33 -0.27 32.40
CA SER A 454 18.28 0.68 32.99
C SER A 454 19.47 0.93 32.10
N CYS A 455 20.07 2.10 32.21
CA CYS A 455 21.34 2.39 31.54
C CYS A 455 22.47 1.69 32.30
N ASP A 456 23.10 0.70 31.65
CA ASP A 456 24.18 -0.11 32.21
C ASP A 456 25.54 0.53 31.97
N PHE A 457 25.73 1.13 30.78
CA PHE A 457 27.01 1.69 30.38
C PHE A 457 26.85 2.98 29.56
N VAL A 458 27.79 3.91 29.78
CA VAL A 458 27.95 5.10 28.95
C VAL A 458 29.39 5.16 28.45
N GLY A 459 29.55 5.09 27.13
CA GLY A 459 30.85 5.10 26.47
C GLY A 459 31.01 6.27 25.51
N GLY A 460 32.26 6.58 25.21
CA GLY A 460 32.62 7.61 24.23
C GLY A 460 34.06 7.39 23.77
N TYR A 461 34.45 8.10 22.72
CA TYR A 461 35.81 8.02 22.20
C TYR A 461 36.34 9.42 21.85
N HIS A 462 37.32 9.90 22.64
CA HIS A 462 38.02 11.17 22.42
C HIS A 462 37.14 12.38 22.08
N LEU A 463 35.95 12.48 22.67
CA LEU A 463 34.96 13.55 22.41
C LEU A 463 34.49 13.63 20.94
N LEU A 464 34.74 12.59 20.15
CA LEU A 464 34.27 12.50 18.77
C LEU A 464 32.79 12.12 18.76
N LYS A 465 32.04 12.67 17.80
CA LYS A 465 30.60 12.40 17.64
C LYS A 465 30.37 11.07 16.93
N PRO A 466 29.65 10.11 17.54
CA PRO A 466 29.30 8.86 16.88
C PRO A 466 28.19 9.06 15.83
N GLY A 467 28.31 8.40 14.68
CA GLY A 467 27.36 8.50 13.58
C GLY A 467 26.58 7.22 13.30
N CYS A 468 27.17 6.05 13.54
CA CYS A 468 26.58 4.75 13.25
C CYS A 468 27.08 3.68 14.23
N CYS A 469 26.28 2.63 14.43
CA CYS A 469 26.65 1.47 15.23
C CYS A 469 26.00 0.19 14.69
N CYS A 470 26.67 -0.92 14.89
CA CYS A 470 26.12 -2.24 14.58
C CYS A 470 26.75 -3.33 15.47
N PHE A 471 25.99 -4.41 15.72
CA PHE A 471 26.49 -5.61 16.37
C PHE A 471 26.93 -6.66 15.36
N SER A 472 27.91 -7.48 15.74
CA SER A 472 28.19 -8.76 15.06
C SER A 472 26.96 -9.68 15.12
N ALA A 473 26.89 -10.66 14.21
CA ALA A 473 25.73 -11.54 14.11
C ALA A 473 25.43 -12.37 15.38
N ASP A 474 26.48 -12.65 16.15
CA ASP A 474 26.44 -13.38 17.42
C ASP A 474 26.35 -12.47 18.66
N GLY A 475 26.41 -11.17 18.48
CA GLY A 475 26.38 -10.18 19.58
C GLY A 475 27.70 -10.08 20.37
N SER A 476 28.76 -10.74 19.93
CA SER A 476 30.07 -10.73 20.63
C SER A 476 30.85 -9.44 20.45
N LEU A 477 30.53 -8.65 19.43
CA LEU A 477 31.23 -7.39 19.12
C LEU A 477 30.22 -6.27 18.83
N LEU A 478 30.52 -5.08 19.33
CA LEU A 478 29.86 -3.85 18.95
C LEU A 478 30.83 -2.95 18.20
N ALA A 479 30.50 -2.56 16.97
CA ALA A 479 31.23 -1.55 16.23
C ALA A 479 30.52 -0.20 16.31
N VAL A 480 31.24 0.87 16.63
CA VAL A 480 30.75 2.24 16.68
C VAL A 480 31.65 3.14 15.84
N GLY A 481 31.05 3.87 14.90
CA GLY A 481 31.75 4.83 14.05
C GLY A 481 31.79 6.22 14.69
N PHE A 482 32.96 6.65 15.15
CA PHE A 482 33.21 7.99 15.67
C PHE A 482 33.91 8.83 14.61
N GLN A 483 33.15 9.63 13.86
CA GLN A 483 33.70 10.40 12.74
C GLN A 483 34.56 9.55 11.81
N GLU A 484 35.91 9.69 11.79
CA GLU A 484 36.82 8.96 10.92
C GLU A 484 37.37 7.67 11.54
N VAL A 485 36.98 7.30 12.76
CA VAL A 485 37.49 6.16 13.50
C VAL A 485 36.37 5.16 13.79
N VAL A 486 36.59 3.90 13.51
CA VAL A 486 35.71 2.82 13.94
C VAL A 486 36.33 2.17 15.21
N THR A 487 35.53 2.11 16.27
CA THR A 487 35.90 1.44 17.51
C THR A 487 35.13 0.13 17.62
N VAL A 488 35.80 -0.91 18.10
CA VAL A 488 35.20 -2.23 18.33
C VAL A 488 35.26 -2.55 19.82
N TRP A 489 34.09 -2.86 20.38
CA TRP A 489 33.90 -3.08 21.80
C TRP A 489 33.46 -4.51 22.08
N SER A 490 33.89 -5.04 23.25
CA SER A 490 33.45 -6.32 23.78
C SER A 490 32.10 -6.18 24.52
N PRO A 491 31.41 -7.29 24.84
CA PRO A 491 30.20 -7.26 25.69
C PRO A 491 30.47 -6.77 27.12
N SER A 492 31.71 -6.82 27.59
CA SER A 492 32.16 -6.29 28.88
C SER A 492 32.55 -4.81 28.83
N TRP A 493 32.26 -4.12 27.72
CA TRP A 493 32.55 -2.70 27.48
C TRP A 493 34.03 -2.36 27.43
N GLU A 494 34.89 -3.32 27.09
CA GLU A 494 36.31 -3.08 26.83
C GLU A 494 36.52 -2.71 25.36
N LEU A 495 37.30 -1.66 25.13
CA LEU A 495 37.73 -1.27 23.79
C LEU A 495 38.76 -2.28 23.28
N LEU A 496 38.37 -3.13 22.31
CA LEU A 496 39.26 -4.17 21.77
C LEU A 496 40.20 -3.60 20.75
N THR A 497 39.75 -2.80 19.82
CA THR A 497 40.56 -2.23 18.75
C THR A 497 39.93 -0.96 18.17
N THR A 498 40.77 -0.17 17.53
CA THR A 498 40.39 0.98 16.72
C THR A 498 40.84 0.79 15.29
N LEU A 499 39.94 0.90 14.35
CA LEU A 499 40.19 0.82 12.93
C LEU A 499 40.21 2.25 12.39
N SER A 500 41.35 2.72 12.00
CA SER A 500 41.52 4.02 11.36
C SER A 500 41.85 3.81 9.90
N GLN A 501 41.46 4.74 9.05
CA GLN A 501 41.84 4.84 7.63
C GLN A 501 40.74 4.70 6.58
N PRO A 502 39.57 5.21 6.67
CA PRO A 502 39.07 5.84 5.46
C PRO A 502 39.26 7.35 5.54
N PRO A 503 39.51 8.04 4.46
CA PRO A 503 39.35 9.47 4.44
C PRO A 503 37.85 9.81 4.61
N GLY A 504 37.54 10.69 5.58
CA GLY A 504 36.19 11.16 5.84
C GLY A 504 35.43 10.39 6.92
N ALA A 505 34.38 11.03 7.44
CA ALA A 505 33.56 10.46 8.49
C ALA A 505 32.79 9.22 8.03
N ILE A 506 32.66 8.23 8.90
CA ILE A 506 31.90 7.01 8.69
C ILE A 506 30.41 7.33 8.68
N ARG A 507 29.70 6.89 7.64
CA ARG A 507 28.26 7.06 7.49
C ARG A 507 27.47 5.84 7.99
N ASP A 508 27.95 4.65 7.61
CA ASP A 508 27.26 3.41 7.89
C ASP A 508 28.26 2.29 8.13
N LEU A 509 27.88 1.34 8.99
CA LEU A 509 28.69 0.17 9.35
C LEU A 509 27.82 -1.09 9.26
N CYS A 510 28.40 -2.16 8.75
CA CYS A 510 27.71 -3.44 8.64
C CYS A 510 28.67 -4.61 8.79
N PHE A 511 28.37 -5.54 9.71
CA PHE A 511 29.12 -6.79 9.80
C PHE A 511 28.71 -7.76 8.70
N GLY A 512 29.67 -8.48 8.18
CA GLY A 512 29.43 -9.67 7.37
C GLY A 512 28.72 -10.77 8.16
N ARG A 513 28.15 -11.72 7.46
CA ARG A 513 27.39 -12.83 8.04
C ARG A 513 28.01 -14.18 7.70
N LEU A 514 27.72 -15.22 8.49
CA LEU A 514 28.18 -16.60 8.30
C LEU A 514 29.69 -16.68 8.10
N SER A 515 30.16 -17.22 6.99
CA SER A 515 31.63 -17.34 6.69
C SER A 515 32.32 -15.99 6.53
N CYS A 516 31.56 -14.94 6.25
CA CYS A 516 32.03 -13.56 6.12
C CYS A 516 31.97 -12.76 7.43
N SER A 517 31.66 -13.39 8.58
CA SER A 517 31.54 -12.72 9.89
C SER A 517 32.82 -12.01 10.38
N LYS A 518 33.99 -12.42 9.87
CA LYS A 518 35.27 -11.76 10.14
C LYS A 518 35.46 -10.39 9.48
N TYR A 519 34.55 -10.00 8.60
CA TYR A 519 34.61 -8.73 7.89
C TYR A 519 33.69 -7.70 8.48
N LEU A 520 34.15 -6.48 8.63
CA LEU A 520 33.40 -5.31 8.92
C LEU A 520 33.47 -4.36 7.73
N LEU A 521 32.32 -3.92 7.22
CA LEU A 521 32.26 -2.97 6.13
C LEU A 521 31.79 -1.61 6.63
N GLY A 522 32.30 -0.56 6.03
CA GLY A 522 31.91 0.81 6.35
C GLY A 522 31.93 1.71 5.12
N THR A 523 31.01 2.67 5.10
CA THR A 523 30.93 3.71 4.07
C THR A 523 31.37 5.04 4.64
N SER A 524 32.05 5.88 3.85
CA SER A 524 32.53 7.17 4.30
C SER A 524 31.89 8.35 3.56
N THR A 525 31.95 9.53 4.16
CA THR A 525 31.48 10.78 3.56
C THR A 525 32.27 11.21 2.32
N LYS A 526 33.46 10.66 2.14
CA LYS A 526 34.30 10.88 0.94
C LYS A 526 34.12 9.78 -0.12
N ASN A 527 32.95 9.15 -0.13
CA ASN A 527 32.55 8.17 -1.16
C ASN A 527 33.50 7.00 -1.26
N GLN A 528 33.83 6.41 -0.11
CA GLN A 528 34.60 5.16 -0.06
C GLN A 528 33.83 4.07 0.66
N LEU A 529 33.87 2.88 0.08
CA LEU A 529 33.45 1.64 0.72
C LEU A 529 34.69 0.90 1.16
N CYS A 530 34.82 0.64 2.46
CA CYS A 530 35.93 -0.03 3.08
C CYS A 530 35.52 -1.37 3.68
N CYS A 531 36.40 -2.34 3.62
CA CYS A 531 36.25 -3.65 4.25
C CYS A 531 37.45 -3.92 5.15
N TRP A 532 37.23 -4.10 6.45
CA TRP A 532 38.26 -4.46 7.41
C TRP A 532 38.14 -5.94 7.77
N ASN A 533 39.29 -6.59 7.90
CA ASN A 533 39.38 -7.91 8.46
C ASN A 533 39.65 -7.81 9.97
N LEU A 534 38.71 -8.25 10.78
CA LEU A 534 38.78 -8.14 12.24
C LEU A 534 39.81 -9.08 12.87
N LEU A 535 40.17 -10.20 12.20
CA LEU A 535 41.18 -11.10 12.70
C LEU A 535 42.59 -10.50 12.59
N THR A 536 42.83 -9.67 11.59
CA THR A 536 44.11 -8.98 11.37
C THR A 536 44.08 -7.53 11.81
N CYS A 537 42.90 -7.00 12.18
CA CYS A 537 42.66 -5.60 12.51
C CYS A 537 43.15 -4.63 11.42
N SER A 538 43.08 -5.05 10.15
CA SER A 538 43.59 -4.29 9.01
C SER A 538 42.57 -4.11 7.92
N LEU A 539 42.79 -3.08 7.08
CA LEU A 539 42.00 -2.86 5.90
C LEU A 539 42.31 -3.95 4.86
N GLU A 540 41.30 -4.74 4.49
CA GLU A 540 41.43 -5.78 3.47
C GLU A 540 41.37 -5.17 2.07
N TRP A 541 40.34 -4.33 1.82
CA TRP A 541 40.17 -3.59 0.57
C TRP A 541 39.35 -2.32 0.76
N SER A 542 39.51 -1.38 -0.18
CA SER A 542 38.67 -0.19 -0.28
C SER A 542 38.40 0.15 -1.73
N THR A 543 37.19 0.69 -1.99
CA THR A 543 36.77 1.05 -3.34
C THR A 543 36.14 2.47 -3.31
N PRO A 544 36.53 3.37 -4.26
CA PRO A 544 36.00 4.70 -4.35
C PRO A 544 34.61 4.69 -5.02
N VAL A 545 33.56 4.47 -4.23
CA VAL A 545 32.17 4.41 -4.69
C VAL A 545 31.27 5.16 -3.69
N ASP A 546 30.37 6.01 -4.19
CA ASP A 546 29.36 6.70 -3.35
C ASP A 546 28.22 5.73 -3.00
N VAL A 547 28.42 4.98 -1.92
CA VAL A 547 27.40 4.07 -1.40
C VAL A 547 26.43 4.88 -0.54
N SER A 548 25.18 4.94 -0.97
CA SER A 548 24.10 5.61 -0.24
C SER A 548 23.54 4.74 0.89
N LEU A 549 23.54 3.42 0.70
CA LEU A 549 23.01 2.45 1.64
C LEU A 549 23.71 1.11 1.51
N LEU A 550 24.06 0.51 2.65
CA LEU A 550 24.66 -0.81 2.76
C LEU A 550 23.75 -1.71 3.61
N GLN A 551 23.38 -2.89 3.09
CA GLN A 551 22.52 -3.84 3.78
C GLN A 551 23.08 -5.25 3.71
N ALA A 552 23.12 -5.96 4.85
CA ALA A 552 23.45 -7.38 4.89
C ALA A 552 22.18 -8.24 4.84
N ASP A 553 22.22 -9.31 4.08
CA ASP A 553 21.17 -10.33 4.10
C ASP A 553 21.24 -11.11 5.42
N PRO A 554 20.17 -11.15 6.23
CA PRO A 554 20.17 -11.87 7.50
C PRO A 554 20.35 -13.39 7.34
N LEU A 555 20.03 -13.96 6.18
CA LEU A 555 20.01 -15.41 5.94
C LEU A 555 21.16 -15.92 5.05
N SER A 556 22.00 -15.04 4.51
CA SER A 556 23.13 -15.41 3.64
C SER A 556 24.36 -14.55 3.90
N GLU A 557 25.44 -14.84 3.17
CA GLU A 557 26.70 -14.08 3.19
C GLU A 557 26.64 -12.81 2.32
N ASN A 558 25.53 -12.60 1.63
CA ASN A 558 25.39 -11.56 0.64
C ASN A 558 25.14 -10.19 1.29
N MET A 559 25.70 -9.18 0.66
CA MET A 559 25.48 -7.78 1.00
C MET A 559 25.03 -7.02 -0.23
N ALA A 560 24.11 -6.08 -0.04
CA ALA A 560 23.64 -5.18 -1.07
C ALA A 560 24.15 -3.77 -0.82
N ALA A 561 24.82 -3.17 -1.81
CA ALA A 561 25.23 -1.78 -1.79
C ALA A 561 24.49 -1.01 -2.88
N PHE A 562 23.76 0.02 -2.48
CA PHE A 562 23.16 0.98 -3.39
C PHE A 562 24.12 2.15 -3.59
N CYS A 563 24.54 2.35 -4.83
CA CYS A 563 25.52 3.36 -5.17
C CYS A 563 24.88 4.48 -6.00
N SER A 564 25.23 5.73 -5.73
CA SER A 564 24.73 6.86 -6.50
C SER A 564 25.73 7.25 -7.58
N GLN A 565 25.28 7.20 -8.86
CA GLN A 565 26.10 7.61 -9.99
C GLN A 565 25.26 8.42 -10.98
N SER A 566 25.71 9.62 -11.33
CA SER A 566 25.08 10.46 -12.38
C SER A 566 23.56 10.69 -12.21
N GLY A 567 23.09 10.81 -10.97
CA GLY A 567 21.65 11.05 -10.68
C GLY A 567 20.77 9.78 -10.68
N CYS A 568 21.36 8.61 -10.92
CA CYS A 568 20.69 7.30 -10.81
C CYS A 568 21.32 6.48 -9.68
N SER A 569 20.59 5.50 -9.19
CA SER A 569 21.11 4.50 -8.27
C SER A 569 21.49 3.23 -9.01
N ASP A 570 22.66 2.68 -8.67
CA ASP A 570 23.13 1.37 -9.09
C ASP A 570 23.07 0.40 -7.91
N LEU A 571 22.84 -0.87 -8.17
CA LEU A 571 22.87 -1.93 -7.17
C LEU A 571 24.04 -2.91 -7.44
N PHE A 572 24.78 -3.22 -6.38
CA PHE A 572 25.77 -4.30 -6.35
C PHE A 572 25.42 -5.26 -5.22
N VAL A 573 25.31 -6.54 -5.55
CA VAL A 573 25.22 -7.64 -4.56
C VAL A 573 26.51 -8.42 -4.60
N PHE A 574 27.17 -8.54 -3.45
CA PHE A 574 28.50 -9.12 -3.34
C PHE A 574 28.69 -9.84 -2.00
N LYS A 575 29.72 -10.66 -1.91
CA LYS A 575 30.21 -11.21 -0.65
C LYS A 575 31.51 -10.48 -0.26
N PRO A 576 31.67 -10.07 1.00
CA PRO A 576 32.84 -9.31 1.45
C PRO A 576 34.20 -9.91 1.13
N GLY A 577 34.31 -11.25 1.09
CA GLY A 577 35.54 -11.98 0.79
C GLY A 577 35.81 -12.23 -0.69
N GLU A 578 34.90 -11.87 -1.59
CA GLU A 578 35.04 -12.13 -3.02
C GLU A 578 35.34 -10.86 -3.81
N SER A 579 36.20 -10.96 -4.82
CA SER A 579 36.66 -9.81 -5.61
C SER A 579 35.64 -9.35 -6.67
N ARG A 580 34.62 -10.13 -6.94
CA ARG A 580 33.59 -9.82 -7.96
C ARG A 580 32.19 -9.80 -7.37
N PRO A 581 31.32 -8.85 -7.75
CA PRO A 581 29.94 -8.89 -7.35
C PRO A 581 29.20 -10.07 -8.00
N LEU A 582 28.30 -10.69 -7.24
CA LEU A 582 27.43 -11.76 -7.72
C LEU A 582 26.39 -11.22 -8.71
N TYR A 583 25.92 -10.01 -8.45
CA TYR A 583 24.95 -9.32 -9.27
C TYR A 583 25.23 -7.82 -9.32
N SER A 584 25.03 -7.22 -10.48
CA SER A 584 25.12 -5.77 -10.64
C SER A 584 24.06 -5.28 -11.60
N GLN A 585 23.36 -4.24 -11.21
CA GLN A 585 22.38 -3.55 -12.06
C GLN A 585 22.65 -2.06 -12.04
N ARG A 586 22.87 -1.49 -13.22
CA ARG A 586 23.06 -0.05 -13.40
C ARG A 586 21.72 0.64 -13.67
N ALA A 587 21.65 1.92 -13.30
CA ALA A 587 20.47 2.74 -13.51
C ALA A 587 19.16 2.09 -13.01
N LEU A 588 19.22 1.53 -11.79
CA LEU A 588 18.11 0.83 -11.16
C LEU A 588 16.87 1.72 -11.03
N CYS A 589 17.07 2.95 -10.56
CA CYS A 589 16.04 3.97 -10.47
C CYS A 589 16.65 5.36 -10.50
N THR A 590 15.83 6.36 -10.79
CA THR A 590 16.21 7.79 -10.70
C THR A 590 16.29 8.22 -9.24
N GLY A 591 17.30 9.02 -8.89
CA GLY A 591 17.54 9.49 -7.53
C GLY A 591 18.28 8.49 -6.65
N LYS A 592 18.45 8.86 -5.38
CA LYS A 592 19.15 8.02 -4.38
C LYS A 592 18.18 7.10 -3.67
N VAL A 593 18.51 5.82 -3.56
CA VAL A 593 17.86 4.88 -2.64
C VAL A 593 18.35 5.18 -1.23
N GLN A 594 17.42 5.50 -0.33
CA GLN A 594 17.72 5.83 1.07
C GLN A 594 17.36 4.71 2.03
N HIS A 595 16.41 3.86 1.64
CA HIS A 595 15.89 2.79 2.49
C HIS A 595 15.77 1.50 1.70
N ALA A 596 16.31 0.43 2.25
CA ALA A 596 16.15 -0.92 1.72
C ALA A 596 16.21 -1.92 2.88
N VAL A 597 15.63 -3.10 2.66
CA VAL A 597 15.63 -4.17 3.64
C VAL A 597 15.56 -5.53 2.95
N PHE A 598 16.26 -6.51 3.47
CA PHE A 598 16.08 -7.91 3.11
C PHE A 598 14.96 -8.51 3.95
N ALA A 599 13.96 -9.06 3.29
CA ALA A 599 12.87 -9.81 3.91
C ALA A 599 13.04 -11.30 3.65
N PRO A 600 12.98 -12.16 4.68
CA PRO A 600 13.01 -13.61 4.50
C PRO A 600 11.85 -14.08 3.63
N ARG A 601 12.09 -15.00 2.70
CA ARG A 601 11.05 -15.65 1.91
C ARG A 601 10.40 -16.78 2.70
N ASP A 602 9.09 -16.97 2.54
CA ASP A 602 8.38 -18.10 3.14
C ASP A 602 8.68 -19.42 2.43
N GLN A 603 8.95 -19.37 1.12
CA GLN A 603 9.32 -20.53 0.30
C GLN A 603 10.59 -20.23 -0.49
N MET A 604 11.52 -21.18 -0.48
CA MET A 604 12.72 -21.08 -1.33
C MET A 604 12.32 -21.19 -2.81
N LEU A 605 13.01 -20.46 -3.67
CA LEU A 605 12.86 -20.61 -5.12
C LEU A 605 13.51 -21.92 -5.54
N GLU A 606 12.73 -22.89 -6.03
CA GLU A 606 13.19 -24.26 -6.36
C GLU A 606 14.16 -24.35 -7.52
N SER A 607 14.25 -23.36 -8.38
CA SER A 607 15.18 -23.32 -9.52
C SER A 607 15.63 -21.91 -9.80
N CYS A 608 16.73 -21.50 -9.17
CA CYS A 608 17.40 -20.25 -9.50
C CYS A 608 18.66 -20.54 -10.31
N GLU A 609 18.81 -19.85 -11.43
CA GLU A 609 20.10 -19.73 -12.13
C GLU A 609 21.12 -19.06 -11.20
N GLU A 610 22.43 -19.29 -11.46
CA GLU A 610 23.52 -18.76 -10.62
C GLU A 610 23.37 -17.27 -10.30
N HIS A 611 22.91 -16.46 -11.25
CA HIS A 611 22.74 -15.01 -11.09
C HIS A 611 21.57 -14.60 -10.18
N ALA A 612 20.61 -15.48 -9.93
CA ALA A 612 19.46 -15.23 -9.07
C ALA A 612 19.54 -15.93 -7.70
N GLN A 613 20.62 -16.66 -7.42
CA GLN A 613 20.79 -17.40 -6.16
C GLN A 613 20.74 -16.51 -4.92
N TRP A 614 21.12 -15.23 -5.04
CA TRP A 614 21.07 -14.28 -3.95
C TRP A 614 19.61 -13.92 -3.54
N LEU A 615 18.61 -14.16 -4.41
CA LEU A 615 17.19 -13.98 -4.12
C LEU A 615 16.52 -15.24 -3.57
N ASN A 616 17.22 -16.34 -3.42
CA ASN A 616 16.63 -17.63 -3.09
C ASN A 616 16.02 -17.67 -1.68
N ARG A 617 16.73 -17.15 -0.67
CA ARG A 617 16.31 -17.16 0.75
C ARG A 617 15.67 -15.86 1.20
N SER A 618 16.10 -14.75 0.63
CA SER A 618 15.66 -13.41 1.00
C SER A 618 15.27 -12.62 -0.22
N GLN A 619 14.29 -11.73 -0.07
CA GLN A 619 13.89 -10.78 -1.08
C GLN A 619 14.30 -9.38 -0.65
N LEU A 620 14.93 -8.63 -1.56
CA LEU A 620 15.36 -7.26 -1.31
C LEU A 620 14.25 -6.29 -1.69
N TYR A 621 13.78 -5.49 -0.73
CA TYR A 621 12.85 -4.39 -0.95
C TYR A 621 13.58 -3.07 -0.77
N PHE A 622 13.25 -2.09 -1.58
CA PHE A 622 13.80 -0.74 -1.47
C PHE A 622 12.78 0.33 -1.83
N LEU A 623 12.94 1.52 -1.28
CA LEU A 623 12.13 2.68 -1.60
C LEU A 623 12.88 3.60 -2.56
N THR A 624 12.20 3.98 -3.64
CA THR A 624 12.68 5.02 -4.55
C THR A 624 12.56 6.41 -3.93
N GLN A 625 13.13 7.43 -4.56
CA GLN A 625 12.96 8.83 -4.14
C GLN A 625 11.48 9.27 -4.14
N HIS A 626 10.65 8.67 -4.97
CA HIS A 626 9.21 8.93 -5.04
C HIS A 626 8.39 8.09 -4.05
N MET A 627 9.07 7.41 -3.12
CA MET A 627 8.45 6.55 -2.12
C MET A 627 7.69 5.34 -2.72
N ASP A 628 8.13 4.86 -3.88
CA ASP A 628 7.61 3.63 -4.46
C ASP A 628 8.37 2.43 -3.93
N LEU A 629 7.64 1.45 -3.41
CA LEU A 629 8.20 0.21 -2.91
C LEU A 629 8.48 -0.74 -4.07
N MET A 630 9.75 -1.02 -4.30
CA MET A 630 10.26 -1.85 -5.38
C MET A 630 10.90 -3.11 -4.84
N THR A 631 10.91 -4.15 -5.65
CA THR A 631 11.59 -5.40 -5.37
C THR A 631 12.09 -6.07 -6.66
N PHE A 632 12.78 -7.18 -6.52
CA PHE A 632 13.32 -7.97 -7.63
C PHE A 632 12.46 -9.21 -7.87
N SER A 633 12.10 -9.46 -9.13
CA SER A 633 11.37 -10.66 -9.55
C SER A 633 12.13 -11.41 -10.63
N THR A 634 12.01 -12.73 -10.64
CA THR A 634 12.52 -13.57 -11.73
C THR A 634 11.45 -13.74 -12.80
N LYS A 635 11.82 -13.93 -14.03
CA LYS A 635 10.90 -14.15 -15.15
C LYS A 635 9.89 -15.28 -14.88
N THR A 636 10.32 -16.33 -14.21
CA THR A 636 9.44 -17.45 -13.81
C THR A 636 8.37 -17.04 -12.80
N GLU A 637 8.65 -16.12 -11.87
CA GLU A 637 7.65 -15.58 -10.95
C GLU A 637 6.65 -14.68 -11.68
N GLU A 638 7.12 -13.84 -12.60
CA GLU A 638 6.26 -13.01 -13.45
C GLU A 638 5.35 -13.84 -14.34
N ASP A 639 5.90 -14.89 -14.99
CA ASP A 639 5.11 -15.79 -15.82
C ASP A 639 4.03 -16.54 -15.02
N ARG A 640 4.30 -16.92 -13.77
CA ARG A 640 3.31 -17.49 -12.85
C ARG A 640 2.22 -16.48 -12.48
N LEU A 641 2.59 -15.23 -12.19
CA LEU A 641 1.64 -14.16 -11.89
C LEU A 641 0.77 -13.83 -13.10
N LEU A 642 1.38 -13.71 -14.28
CA LEU A 642 0.66 -13.50 -15.55
C LEU A 642 -0.25 -14.68 -15.91
N ALA A 643 0.17 -15.91 -15.66
CA ALA A 643 -0.66 -17.09 -15.87
C ALA A 643 -1.83 -17.14 -14.88
N SER A 644 -1.66 -16.70 -13.65
CA SER A 644 -2.74 -16.60 -12.68
C SER A 644 -3.75 -15.51 -13.05
N SER A 645 -3.29 -14.36 -13.57
CA SER A 645 -4.16 -13.29 -14.04
C SER A 645 -4.88 -13.62 -15.36
N LYS A 646 -4.26 -14.42 -16.24
CA LYS A 646 -4.92 -14.92 -17.48
C LYS A 646 -6.00 -15.97 -17.23
N ARG A 647 -5.97 -16.62 -16.07
CA ARG A 647 -7.03 -17.56 -15.63
C ARG A 647 -8.23 -16.88 -14.97
N LEU A 648 -8.45 -15.61 -15.23
CA LEU A 648 -9.71 -14.94 -14.95
C LEU A 648 -10.85 -15.55 -15.77
N MET A 649 -11.28 -16.71 -15.38
CA MET A 649 -12.67 -17.08 -15.52
C MET A 649 -13.39 -16.21 -14.50
N VAL A 650 -14.15 -15.25 -14.99
CA VAL A 650 -15.20 -14.61 -14.19
C VAL A 650 -16.17 -15.73 -13.89
N ASP A 651 -15.84 -16.48 -12.85
CA ASP A 651 -16.79 -17.41 -12.29
C ASP A 651 -17.89 -16.55 -11.71
N ASP A 652 -19.09 -16.64 -12.24
CA ASP A 652 -20.33 -16.06 -11.67
C ASP A 652 -20.64 -16.67 -10.29
N SER A 653 -19.61 -17.14 -9.58
CA SER A 653 -19.76 -17.74 -8.28
C SER A 653 -20.02 -16.68 -7.23
N VAL A 654 -21.24 -16.69 -6.73
CA VAL A 654 -21.69 -16.15 -5.44
C VAL A 654 -20.57 -16.24 -4.42
N ALA A 655 -20.39 -15.22 -3.57
CA ALA A 655 -19.44 -15.20 -2.44
C ALA A 655 -19.34 -16.60 -1.85
N VAL A 656 -18.21 -17.26 -2.10
CA VAL A 656 -18.02 -18.68 -1.84
C VAL A 656 -17.86 -18.85 -0.34
N THR A 657 -19.00 -18.93 0.37
CA THR A 657 -18.96 -19.46 1.72
C THR A 657 -18.49 -20.92 1.64
N PRO A 658 -17.78 -21.44 2.65
CA PRO A 658 -17.43 -22.86 2.74
C PRO A 658 -18.60 -23.81 2.45
N PHE A 659 -19.83 -23.36 2.77
CA PHE A 659 -21.07 -24.07 2.46
C PHE A 659 -21.40 -24.05 0.94
N TYR A 660 -21.12 -22.97 0.23
CA TYR A 660 -21.36 -22.90 -1.23
C TYR A 660 -20.34 -23.72 -2.02
N LEU A 661 -19.10 -23.81 -1.51
CA LEU A 661 -18.09 -24.74 -2.03
C LEU A 661 -18.55 -26.21 -1.89
N LEU A 662 -19.15 -26.54 -0.76
CA LEU A 662 -19.74 -27.86 -0.53
C LEU A 662 -20.94 -28.14 -1.46
N LEU A 663 -21.83 -27.17 -1.66
CA LEU A 663 -22.99 -27.27 -2.55
C LEU A 663 -22.55 -27.31 -4.04
N GLY A 664 -21.55 -26.53 -4.43
CA GLY A 664 -21.02 -26.52 -5.80
C GLY A 664 -20.35 -27.85 -6.15
N LYS A 665 -19.52 -28.37 -5.25
CA LYS A 665 -18.93 -29.71 -5.39
C LYS A 665 -20.01 -30.79 -5.45
N HIS A 666 -21.08 -30.65 -4.68
CA HIS A 666 -22.19 -31.63 -4.71
C HIS A 666 -23.00 -31.58 -6.00
N ARG A 667 -23.19 -30.39 -6.60
CA ARG A 667 -23.83 -30.23 -7.92
C ARG A 667 -22.96 -30.75 -9.05
N GLN A 668 -21.66 -30.47 -9.04
CA GLN A 668 -20.73 -31.05 -10.00
C GLN A 668 -20.66 -32.56 -9.88
N GLN A 669 -20.62 -33.11 -8.68
CA GLN A 669 -20.64 -34.54 -8.46
C GLN A 669 -21.97 -35.22 -8.87
N GLN A 670 -23.11 -34.54 -8.73
CA GLN A 670 -24.38 -35.03 -9.24
C GLN A 670 -24.45 -34.98 -10.77
N GLN A 671 -23.88 -33.98 -11.43
CA GLN A 671 -23.78 -33.90 -12.88
C GLN A 671 -22.77 -34.92 -13.43
N GLU A 672 -21.64 -35.15 -12.78
CA GLU A 672 -20.65 -36.15 -13.17
C GLU A 672 -21.14 -37.58 -12.89
N ALA A 673 -21.93 -37.79 -11.83
CA ALA A 673 -22.56 -39.08 -11.56
C ALA A 673 -23.68 -39.44 -12.55
N LEU A 674 -24.29 -38.45 -13.20
CA LEU A 674 -25.25 -38.64 -14.27
C LEU A 674 -24.57 -38.92 -15.64
N THR A 675 -23.30 -38.50 -15.80
CA THR A 675 -22.54 -38.68 -17.04
C THR A 675 -21.56 -39.87 -17.01
N ASN A 676 -21.17 -40.39 -15.85
CA ASN A 676 -20.21 -41.49 -15.67
C ASN A 676 -20.62 -42.46 -14.56
N PRO A 677 -21.18 -43.64 -14.87
CA PRO A 677 -21.62 -44.58 -13.83
C PRO A 677 -20.51 -45.38 -13.13
N MET A 678 -19.23 -45.09 -13.38
CA MET A 678 -18.07 -45.83 -12.84
C MET A 678 -17.03 -45.00 -12.12
N ALA A 679 -17.37 -43.86 -11.50
CA ALA A 679 -16.42 -43.10 -10.70
C ALA A 679 -16.51 -43.37 -9.20
N GLU A 680 -15.36 -43.59 -8.59
CA GLU A 680 -15.13 -43.98 -7.21
C GLU A 680 -15.75 -43.05 -6.15
N ARG A 681 -16.20 -43.64 -5.06
CA ARG A 681 -16.79 -42.95 -3.91
C ARG A 681 -15.80 -42.01 -3.23
N ILE A 682 -16.02 -40.72 -3.32
CA ILE A 682 -15.28 -39.70 -2.58
C ILE A 682 -15.87 -39.60 -1.17
N GLN A 683 -15.01 -39.71 -0.15
CA GLN A 683 -15.35 -39.57 1.24
C GLN A 683 -15.75 -38.15 1.61
N LEU A 684 -16.93 -37.95 2.18
CA LEU A 684 -17.38 -36.68 2.75
C LEU A 684 -16.55 -36.30 4.00
N PRO A 685 -16.28 -35.01 4.26
CA PRO A 685 -15.61 -34.59 5.47
C PRO A 685 -16.38 -34.96 6.72
N GLN A 686 -15.66 -35.35 7.78
CA GLN A 686 -16.23 -35.80 9.04
C GLN A 686 -17.18 -34.78 9.67
N GLY A 687 -18.33 -35.21 10.17
CA GLY A 687 -19.48 -34.39 10.57
C GLY A 687 -19.21 -33.26 11.60
N SER A 688 -18.12 -33.30 12.33
CA SER A 688 -17.76 -32.26 13.32
C SER A 688 -17.27 -30.95 12.69
N ILE A 689 -16.66 -31.01 11.50
CA ILE A 689 -16.15 -29.80 10.77
C ILE A 689 -17.32 -29.10 10.12
N ALA A 690 -18.22 -29.82 9.48
CA ALA A 690 -19.40 -29.25 8.81
C ALA A 690 -20.36 -28.56 9.81
N ILE A 691 -20.48 -29.07 11.03
CA ILE A 691 -21.31 -28.47 12.09
C ILE A 691 -20.67 -27.15 12.61
N LYS A 692 -19.36 -27.11 12.78
CA LYS A 692 -18.66 -25.86 13.18
C LYS A 692 -18.84 -24.78 12.15
N GLU A 693 -18.69 -25.08 10.88
CA GLU A 693 -18.87 -24.12 9.80
C GLU A 693 -20.31 -23.58 9.70
N LEU A 694 -21.32 -24.45 9.92
CA LEU A 694 -22.73 -24.03 9.98
C LEU A 694 -23.04 -23.08 11.15
N LEU A 695 -22.38 -23.27 12.30
CA LEU A 695 -22.57 -22.41 13.48
C LEU A 695 -22.01 -21.00 13.29
N TYR A 696 -21.03 -20.82 12.42
CA TYR A 696 -20.46 -19.49 12.09
C TYR A 696 -21.13 -18.81 10.90
N THR A 697 -22.07 -19.47 10.22
CA THR A 697 -22.79 -18.88 9.07
C THR A 697 -23.94 -17.99 9.56
N PRO A 698 -24.03 -16.72 9.11
CA PRO A 698 -25.12 -15.82 9.46
C PRO A 698 -26.49 -16.42 9.14
N ALA A 699 -27.47 -16.25 10.03
CA ALA A 699 -28.79 -16.89 9.94
C ALA A 699 -29.56 -16.58 8.64
N HIS A 700 -29.33 -15.44 8.04
CA HIS A 700 -29.98 -15.02 6.78
C HIS A 700 -29.40 -15.70 5.52
N VAL A 701 -28.26 -16.36 5.65
CA VAL A 701 -27.59 -17.09 4.56
C VAL A 701 -27.84 -18.59 4.68
N LEU A 702 -28.37 -19.05 5.82
CA LEU A 702 -28.66 -20.46 6.04
C LEU A 702 -29.83 -20.94 5.17
N PRO A 703 -29.72 -22.13 4.57
CA PRO A 703 -30.84 -22.78 3.90
C PRO A 703 -32.01 -23.06 4.83
N SER A 704 -33.16 -23.41 4.27
CA SER A 704 -34.34 -23.74 5.07
C SER A 704 -34.07 -24.84 6.13
N ALA A 705 -34.68 -24.74 7.28
CA ALA A 705 -34.51 -25.67 8.39
C ALA A 705 -34.73 -27.13 7.99
N SER A 706 -35.68 -27.39 7.09
CA SER A 706 -35.97 -28.74 6.58
C SER A 706 -34.80 -29.33 5.79
N PHE A 707 -34.08 -28.49 5.02
CA PHE A 707 -32.90 -28.88 4.27
C PHE A 707 -31.71 -29.17 5.23
N LEU A 708 -31.50 -28.31 6.22
CA LEU A 708 -30.46 -28.50 7.24
C LEU A 708 -30.69 -29.77 8.05
N CYS A 709 -31.92 -30.04 8.46
CA CYS A 709 -32.28 -31.26 9.16
C CYS A 709 -32.04 -32.53 8.31
N SER A 710 -32.38 -32.45 7.01
CA SER A 710 -32.16 -33.58 6.09
C SER A 710 -30.66 -33.87 5.88
N MET A 711 -29.83 -32.85 5.80
CA MET A 711 -28.36 -32.93 5.67
C MET A 711 -27.77 -33.51 6.97
N PHE A 712 -28.23 -33.04 8.13
CA PHE A 712 -27.79 -33.54 9.44
C PHE A 712 -28.10 -34.99 9.64
N VAL A 713 -29.33 -35.41 9.35
CA VAL A 713 -29.75 -36.82 9.44
C VAL A 713 -28.94 -37.71 8.48
N ARG A 714 -28.68 -37.26 7.26
CA ARG A 714 -27.81 -37.97 6.30
C ARG A 714 -26.37 -38.13 6.81
N SER A 715 -25.80 -37.09 7.42
CA SER A 715 -24.43 -37.16 7.97
C SER A 715 -24.33 -38.15 9.13
N LEU A 716 -25.35 -38.24 9.96
CA LEU A 716 -25.42 -39.23 11.02
C LEU A 716 -25.56 -40.68 10.51
N LEU A 717 -26.35 -40.89 9.45
CA LEU A 717 -26.53 -42.20 8.83
C LEU A 717 -25.23 -42.68 8.13
N ILE A 718 -24.46 -41.77 7.54
CA ILE A 718 -23.17 -42.11 6.94
C ILE A 718 -22.14 -42.48 7.98
N SER A 719 -22.08 -41.77 9.11
CA SER A 719 -21.17 -42.10 10.20
C SER A 719 -21.48 -43.46 10.86
N SER A 720 -22.77 -43.83 10.98
CA SER A 720 -23.16 -45.13 11.52
C SER A 720 -22.85 -46.30 10.56
N SER A 721 -22.87 -46.08 9.25
CA SER A 721 -22.47 -47.08 8.27
C SER A 721 -20.95 -47.29 8.20
N ALA A 722 -20.16 -46.23 8.40
CA ALA A 722 -18.71 -46.34 8.51
C ALA A 722 -18.24 -47.05 9.76
N ALA A 723 -18.90 -46.81 10.90
CA ALA A 723 -18.60 -47.49 12.14
C ALA A 723 -18.90 -49.01 12.06
N ARG A 724 -19.97 -49.43 11.37
CA ARG A 724 -20.27 -50.85 11.14
C ARG A 724 -19.25 -51.56 10.26
N LYS A 725 -18.66 -50.88 9.27
CA LYS A 725 -17.58 -51.44 8.45
C LYS A 725 -16.28 -51.63 9.24
N TYR A 726 -15.93 -50.69 10.12
CA TYR A 726 -14.74 -50.81 10.99
C TYR A 726 -14.89 -51.96 11.97
N SER A 727 -16.07 -52.18 12.52
CA SER A 727 -16.32 -53.31 13.40
C SER A 727 -16.24 -54.70 12.69
N GLN A 728 -16.68 -54.79 11.43
CA GLN A 728 -16.57 -56.00 10.61
C GLN A 728 -15.14 -56.31 10.12
N ASP A 729 -14.32 -55.29 9.92
CA ASP A 729 -12.92 -55.50 9.54
C ASP A 729 -12.03 -55.85 10.74
N VAL A 730 -12.34 -55.38 11.95
CA VAL A 730 -11.66 -55.77 13.20
C VAL A 730 -11.98 -57.23 13.57
N ASP A 731 -13.23 -57.67 13.39
CA ASP A 731 -13.60 -59.08 13.62
C ASP A 731 -13.01 -60.06 12.59
N LYS A 732 -12.67 -59.59 11.39
CA LYS A 732 -11.94 -60.40 10.38
C LYS A 732 -10.45 -60.52 10.66
N VAL A 733 -9.84 -59.51 11.29
CA VAL A 733 -8.41 -59.54 11.65
C VAL A 733 -8.18 -60.42 12.89
N ILE A 734 -9.12 -60.45 13.82
CA ILE A 734 -9.01 -61.27 15.04
C ILE A 734 -9.24 -62.78 14.78
N ASN A 735 -9.95 -63.15 13.68
CA ASN A 735 -10.20 -64.56 13.33
C ASN A 735 -9.17 -65.19 12.39
N ASN A 736 -8.12 -64.43 11.98
CA ASN A 736 -7.03 -64.99 11.14
C ASN A 736 -5.71 -65.24 11.90
N ASP A 737 -5.64 -64.98 13.21
CA ASP A 737 -4.49 -65.23 14.05
C ASP A 737 -4.73 -66.26 15.19
N PHE A 738 -5.64 -67.25 14.94
CA PHE A 738 -5.76 -68.47 15.74
C PHE A 738 -5.77 -69.72 14.87
#